data_c5e304f1c2a682d39fb083d76502a96c
#
_entry.id   c5e304f1c2a682d39fb083d76502a96c
#
_cell.length_a   1.000
_cell.length_b   1.000
_cell.length_c   1.000
_cell.angle_alpha   90.00
_cell.angle_beta   90.00
_cell.angle_gamma   90.00
#
_symmetry.space_group_name_H-M   'P 1'
#
loop_
_entity.id
_entity.type
_entity.pdbx_description
1 polymer ?
#
loop_
_entity_poly.entity_id
_entity_poly.type
_entity_poly.pdbx_seq_one_letter_code
_entity_poly.pdbx_strand_id
1 'polypeptide(L)'
;MPPSRSSKSLEIPSPARGSQSHVLSDSLAYNLDPLDIVAQGSEAQCSATHWDKDNKVFSERAMAIESDMTSGMDNRPPPSFAQSEFETIIRRQRLDGPNGRKLVPNPSRFPRVDNEWEFTGWGEVSYKEIKQDRLIQAHNIMSEPDVQMGQFRSSSISGNGVVGSVFYAFPAVAAVASIFSPLSLLIACLILTIYRPILLELGSAIRLNGANYVYLLQCSGKTLGAVGAAATLLDAVATSVVSAATAGAYLQGEISTGSIKEWSIGLLLLVLISLIALVSLRESSALTLSITIVHMSVMTALMVGAAVAWARTGMDVLRNNWELRPVGGAGIARSIFNGVCIGFLGVTGFECTPAYIQNIRPESYGPTLRNLLAMALFLNAPLMLLVYALLPNETILSGANVLSLLAEVTIGRPMRTVVVVDCLLVLSGGVFTGLVTGSRLVESLARERVLPQIFLRTLLITGTAYMPILLFFVLCLVVYASSAFSLATVSTMFSASFLFTMLLYGISCILLKFSRDRLPREYRTSMWTAMLAIIMTLVVLGGNIALNPRTLGLFIAYFAVVLLGMLLPGSRLKIARVALWVLDQTKLIQHRRLDKWVVSWIERFRQDPVVLWVKGDHINHLVRAIIYIRRNELTSRVKLVHAYKDISMIPSELKANTRILDEAFPSITLDLVFIQGEFCPGLVEAASQELCIPRSQMFMSCPGRDHPWQLGDYQGVRVIDF
;
A
#
# COMPACT_ATOMS: atom_id res chain seq x y z
N MET A 1 -16.61 31.34 -43.49
CA MET A 1 -16.35 32.62 -42.83
C MET A 1 -17.29 32.75 -41.64
N PRO A 2 -16.76 32.73 -40.42
CA PRO A 2 -17.46 33.23 -39.24
C PRO A 2 -16.69 34.39 -38.62
N PRO A 3 -17.31 35.29 -37.85
CA PRO A 3 -16.62 36.39 -37.24
C PRO A 3 -16.04 36.06 -35.86
N SER A 4 -14.91 36.66 -35.63
CA SER A 4 -14.12 36.69 -34.39
C SER A 4 -14.87 37.38 -33.23
N ARG A 5 -14.71 36.82 -32.00
CA ARG A 5 -14.99 37.57 -30.74
C ARG A 5 -13.70 37.63 -29.90
N SER A 6 -13.38 38.87 -29.58
CA SER A 6 -12.25 39.35 -28.79
C SER A 6 -12.28 38.88 -27.33
N SER A 7 -11.12 38.46 -26.85
CA SER A 7 -10.78 38.29 -25.43
C SER A 7 -10.48 39.63 -24.77
N LYS A 8 -11.17 39.96 -23.69
CA LYS A 8 -10.78 41.00 -22.74
C LYS A 8 -10.01 40.35 -21.60
N SER A 9 -8.74 40.69 -21.50
CA SER A 9 -7.88 40.44 -20.36
C SER A 9 -8.25 41.38 -19.20
N LEU A 10 -8.42 40.79 -18.02
CA LEU A 10 -8.49 41.49 -16.74
C LEU A 10 -7.11 41.38 -16.07
N GLU A 11 -6.46 42.54 -15.96
CA GLU A 11 -5.23 42.75 -15.19
C GLU A 11 -5.58 42.79 -13.69
N ILE A 12 -4.76 42.08 -12.89
CA ILE A 12 -4.73 42.17 -11.42
C ILE A 12 -3.40 42.78 -11.03
N PRO A 13 -3.37 43.86 -10.21
CA PRO A 13 -2.15 44.58 -9.88
C PRO A 13 -1.31 43.85 -8.81
N SER A 14 0.00 43.86 -8.99
CA SER A 14 1.02 43.42 -8.06
C SER A 14 1.27 44.42 -6.93
N PRO A 15 1.53 44.02 -5.68
CA PRO A 15 2.05 44.91 -4.67
C PRO A 15 3.57 44.97 -4.65
N ALA A 16 4.03 46.16 -4.30
CA ALA A 16 5.38 46.68 -4.37
C ALA A 16 6.40 46.01 -3.41
N ARG A 17 7.66 46.05 -3.84
CA ARG A 17 8.86 45.80 -3.05
C ARG A 17 9.06 46.82 -1.93
N GLY A 18 9.42 46.34 -0.76
CA GLY A 18 10.01 47.10 0.33
C GLY A 18 11.20 46.35 0.92
N SER A 19 12.28 47.06 1.05
CA SER A 19 13.66 46.63 1.28
C SER A 19 14.04 46.31 2.71
N GLN A 20 15.05 45.40 2.84
CA GLN A 20 16.18 45.34 3.79
C GLN A 20 15.93 45.06 5.30
N SER A 21 16.53 44.01 5.83
CA SER A 21 17.85 44.11 6.49
C SER A 21 18.32 42.75 7.06
N HIS A 22 19.63 42.54 7.01
CA HIS A 22 20.44 41.48 7.59
C HIS A 22 20.12 41.14 9.05
N VAL A 23 20.17 39.83 9.39
CA VAL A 23 20.99 39.31 10.50
C VAL A 23 21.22 37.81 10.28
N LEU A 24 22.49 37.43 10.23
CA LEU A 24 22.99 36.06 10.36
C LEU A 24 22.76 35.57 11.78
N SER A 25 22.22 34.37 11.93
CA SER A 25 22.58 33.51 13.08
C SER A 25 22.31 32.05 12.72
N ASP A 26 23.37 31.27 12.78
CA ASP A 26 23.39 29.82 12.74
C ASP A 26 22.47 29.20 13.79
N SER A 27 21.58 28.32 13.39
CA SER A 27 21.19 27.21 14.22
C SER A 27 20.63 26.08 13.33
N LEU A 28 21.30 24.96 13.36
CA LEU A 28 20.85 23.65 12.92
C LEU A 28 19.55 23.29 13.67
N ALA A 29 18.41 23.63 13.10
CA ALA A 29 17.12 23.16 13.57
C ALA A 29 16.67 21.99 12.72
N TYR A 30 16.62 20.82 13.34
CA TYR A 30 15.98 19.62 12.84
C TYR A 30 14.51 19.90 12.54
N ASN A 31 14.14 19.96 11.28
CA ASN A 31 12.74 19.94 10.84
C ASN A 31 12.20 18.51 10.98
N LEU A 32 11.66 18.20 12.16
CA LEU A 32 10.70 17.12 12.32
C LEU A 32 9.37 17.62 11.76
N ASP A 33 8.75 16.84 10.89
CA ASP A 33 7.42 17.15 10.34
C ASP A 33 6.41 17.27 11.49
N PRO A 34 5.79 18.44 11.70
CA PRO A 34 4.81 18.63 12.78
C PRO A 34 3.62 17.68 12.69
N LEU A 35 3.34 17.14 11.50
CA LEU A 35 2.22 16.25 11.23
C LEU A 35 2.33 14.88 11.91
N ASP A 36 3.52 14.30 11.98
CA ASP A 36 3.71 12.99 12.63
C ASP A 36 3.62 13.08 14.15
N ILE A 37 4.02 14.21 14.74
CA ILE A 37 3.95 14.45 16.18
C ILE A 37 2.52 14.76 16.60
N VAL A 38 1.77 15.54 15.81
CA VAL A 38 0.38 15.91 16.13
C VAL A 38 -0.55 14.70 15.96
N ALA A 39 -0.37 13.88 14.94
CA ALA A 39 -1.17 12.66 14.76
C ALA A 39 -0.92 11.66 15.90
N GLN A 40 0.33 11.45 16.31
CA GLN A 40 0.66 10.53 17.39
C GLN A 40 0.30 11.10 18.78
N GLY A 41 0.48 12.39 18.99
CA GLY A 41 0.10 13.06 20.24
C GLY A 41 -1.41 13.16 20.42
N SER A 42 -2.18 13.39 19.36
CA SER A 42 -3.64 13.45 19.42
C SER A 42 -4.29 12.08 19.61
N GLU A 43 -3.78 11.03 18.98
CA GLU A 43 -4.27 9.67 19.21
C GLU A 43 -4.00 9.18 20.63
N ALA A 44 -2.83 9.48 21.20
CA ALA A 44 -2.49 9.11 22.56
C ALA A 44 -3.28 9.92 23.60
N GLN A 45 -3.43 11.23 23.40
CA GLN A 45 -4.20 12.09 24.32
C GLN A 45 -5.72 11.85 24.21
N CYS A 46 -6.25 11.65 23.00
CA CYS A 46 -7.68 11.34 22.84
C CYS A 46 -8.03 9.97 23.41
N SER A 47 -7.16 8.97 23.27
CA SER A 47 -7.43 7.66 23.88
C SER A 47 -7.42 7.68 25.40
N ALA A 48 -6.56 8.48 26.02
CA ALA A 48 -6.42 8.54 27.49
C ALA A 48 -7.49 9.41 28.18
N THR A 49 -7.85 10.56 27.60
CA THR A 49 -8.76 11.51 28.26
C THR A 49 -10.25 11.23 27.98
N HIS A 50 -10.58 10.66 26.85
CA HIS A 50 -11.98 10.34 26.52
C HIS A 50 -12.44 9.03 27.20
N TRP A 51 -11.51 8.09 27.43
CA TRP A 51 -11.81 6.81 28.07
C TRP A 51 -12.28 6.95 29.54
N ASP A 52 -11.75 7.90 30.28
CA ASP A 52 -12.06 8.07 31.69
C ASP A 52 -13.42 8.77 31.92
N LYS A 53 -13.83 9.67 31.01
CA LYS A 53 -15.13 10.34 31.10
C LYS A 53 -16.30 9.48 30.66
N ASP A 54 -16.13 8.74 29.53
CA ASP A 54 -17.22 7.92 29.00
C ASP A 54 -17.46 6.65 29.85
N ASN A 55 -16.42 6.08 30.49
CA ASN A 55 -16.59 4.96 31.41
C ASN A 55 -17.31 5.35 32.70
N LYS A 56 -17.13 6.56 33.22
CA LYS A 56 -17.89 7.05 34.38
C LYS A 56 -19.36 7.24 34.03
N VAL A 57 -19.64 7.87 32.90
CA VAL A 57 -21.02 8.08 32.43
C VAL A 57 -21.72 6.75 32.11
N PHE A 58 -20.99 5.76 31.57
CA PHE A 58 -21.55 4.43 31.30
C PHE A 58 -21.82 3.62 32.56
N SER A 59 -20.93 3.68 33.54
CA SER A 59 -21.10 3.03 34.85
C SER A 59 -22.24 3.65 35.64
N GLU A 60 -22.38 4.97 35.65
CA GLU A 60 -23.45 5.68 36.31
C GLU A 60 -24.81 5.47 35.62
N ARG A 61 -24.86 5.40 34.27
CA ARG A 61 -26.09 5.09 33.54
C ARG A 61 -26.51 3.62 33.65
N ALA A 62 -25.58 2.67 33.69
CA ALA A 62 -25.88 1.27 33.93
C ALA A 62 -26.47 1.06 35.35
N MET A 63 -25.93 1.73 36.35
CA MET A 63 -26.48 1.72 37.71
C MET A 63 -27.83 2.45 37.84
N ALA A 64 -28.03 3.54 37.08
CA ALA A 64 -29.32 4.24 37.04
C ALA A 64 -30.44 3.40 36.38
N ILE A 65 -30.11 2.60 35.37
CA ILE A 65 -31.08 1.68 34.71
C ILE A 65 -31.40 0.51 35.64
N GLU A 66 -30.45 0.01 36.44
CA GLU A 66 -30.73 -1.04 37.44
C GLU A 66 -31.54 -0.50 38.64
N SER A 67 -31.33 0.76 39.04
CA SER A 67 -32.09 1.40 40.11
C SER A 67 -33.54 1.77 39.69
N ASP A 68 -33.75 2.11 38.42
CA ASP A 68 -35.11 2.39 37.89
C ASP A 68 -35.97 1.12 37.69
N MET A 69 -35.35 -0.06 37.60
CA MET A 69 -36.10 -1.32 37.55
C MET A 69 -36.57 -1.83 38.90
N THR A 70 -36.09 -1.25 40.00
CA THR A 70 -36.41 -1.67 41.38
C THR A 70 -37.25 -0.69 42.20
N SER A 71 -37.42 0.54 41.73
CA SER A 71 -38.25 1.54 42.40
C SER A 71 -39.69 1.51 41.89
N GLY A 72 -40.56 1.13 42.77
CA GLY A 72 -41.98 0.94 42.55
C GLY A 72 -42.73 2.19 42.04
N MET A 73 -43.87 1.88 41.48
CA MET A 73 -44.98 2.74 41.06
C MET A 73 -44.95 4.16 41.63
N ASP A 74 -44.56 5.11 40.82
CA ASP A 74 -44.74 6.52 41.12
C ASP A 74 -45.84 7.08 40.18
N ASN A 75 -46.92 7.57 40.80
CA ASN A 75 -48.10 8.15 40.16
C ASN A 75 -47.79 9.53 39.56
N ARG A 76 -47.12 9.60 38.39
CA ARG A 76 -47.01 10.83 37.62
C ARG A 76 -47.85 10.72 36.34
N PRO A 77 -48.57 11.78 35.96
CA PRO A 77 -49.31 11.79 34.71
C PRO A 77 -48.36 11.61 33.50
N PRO A 78 -48.75 10.83 32.49
CA PRO A 78 -47.87 10.54 31.37
C PRO A 78 -47.57 11.80 30.54
N PRO A 79 -46.33 12.00 30.09
CA PRO A 79 -46.01 13.04 29.16
C PRO A 79 -46.65 12.78 27.79
N SER A 80 -46.95 13.85 27.05
CA SER A 80 -47.67 13.87 25.79
C SER A 80 -47.41 12.70 24.83
N PHE A 81 -48.48 12.07 24.43
CA PHE A 81 -48.71 10.69 24.01
C PHE A 81 -47.97 10.15 22.78
N ALA A 82 -47.26 10.93 21.97
CA ALA A 82 -46.82 10.43 20.67
C ALA A 82 -45.34 9.94 20.61
N GLN A 83 -44.44 10.53 21.37
CA GLN A 83 -43.02 10.25 21.26
C GLN A 83 -42.52 9.19 22.26
N SER A 84 -43.07 9.18 23.46
CA SER A 84 -42.66 8.26 24.54
C SER A 84 -43.14 6.83 24.34
N GLU A 85 -44.35 6.64 23.79
CA GLU A 85 -44.87 5.29 23.51
C GLU A 85 -44.12 4.61 22.37
N PHE A 86 -43.82 5.38 21.30
CA PHE A 86 -43.04 4.90 20.16
C PHE A 86 -41.61 4.52 20.60
N GLU A 87 -40.95 5.34 21.38
CA GLU A 87 -39.63 5.03 21.94
C GLU A 87 -39.67 3.81 22.86
N THR A 88 -40.74 3.63 23.63
CA THR A 88 -40.91 2.47 24.54
C THR A 88 -41.15 1.19 23.74
N ILE A 89 -41.98 1.24 22.69
CA ILE A 89 -42.24 0.10 21.80
C ILE A 89 -40.94 -0.31 21.07
N ILE A 90 -40.23 0.65 20.56
CA ILE A 90 -38.93 0.43 19.87
C ILE A 90 -37.91 -0.17 20.84
N ARG A 91 -37.78 0.36 22.05
CA ARG A 91 -36.91 -0.20 23.09
C ARG A 91 -37.27 -1.66 23.43
N ARG A 92 -38.54 -1.99 23.54
CA ARG A 92 -39.00 -3.36 23.77
C ARG A 92 -38.66 -4.27 22.60
N GLN A 93 -38.94 -3.88 21.38
CA GLN A 93 -38.60 -4.65 20.18
C GLN A 93 -37.11 -4.93 20.07
N ARG A 94 -36.26 -3.94 20.38
CA ARG A 94 -34.81 -4.09 20.35
C ARG A 94 -34.29 -5.03 21.45
N LEU A 95 -34.88 -4.99 22.64
CA LEU A 95 -34.55 -5.91 23.73
C LEU A 95 -35.00 -7.34 23.45
N ASP A 96 -36.11 -7.51 22.72
CA ASP A 96 -36.62 -8.82 22.32
C ASP A 96 -35.92 -9.39 21.07
N GLY A 97 -35.25 -8.55 20.30
CA GLY A 97 -34.52 -8.91 19.08
C GLY A 97 -35.40 -9.32 17.91
N PRO A 98 -34.89 -9.26 16.69
CA PRO A 98 -35.59 -9.83 15.54
C PRO A 98 -35.73 -11.34 15.74
N ASN A 99 -36.91 -11.88 15.49
CA ASN A 99 -37.27 -13.28 15.66
C ASN A 99 -37.50 -13.73 17.12
N GLY A 100 -37.89 -12.83 18.07
CA GLY A 100 -38.24 -13.19 19.46
C GLY A 100 -37.05 -13.65 20.30
N ARG A 101 -35.82 -13.38 19.89
CA ARG A 101 -34.62 -13.68 20.69
C ARG A 101 -34.30 -12.53 21.62
N LYS A 102 -34.10 -12.81 22.90
CA LYS A 102 -33.64 -11.80 23.85
C LYS A 102 -32.26 -11.26 23.44
N LEU A 103 -32.12 -9.94 23.31
CA LEU A 103 -30.85 -9.27 23.12
C LEU A 103 -30.11 -9.24 24.45
N VAL A 104 -28.81 -9.47 24.41
CA VAL A 104 -27.93 -9.41 25.59
C VAL A 104 -26.93 -8.29 25.44
N PRO A 105 -26.55 -7.64 26.56
CA PRO A 105 -25.53 -6.62 26.51
C PRO A 105 -24.24 -7.14 25.86
N ASN A 106 -23.61 -6.31 25.10
CA ASN A 106 -22.32 -6.62 24.50
C ASN A 106 -21.20 -6.34 25.53
N PRO A 107 -20.16 -7.18 25.61
CA PRO A 107 -19.88 -8.36 24.81
C PRO A 107 -20.50 -9.63 25.41
N SER A 108 -20.97 -10.51 24.54
CA SER A 108 -21.43 -11.82 24.95
C SER A 108 -20.27 -12.81 25.08
N ARG A 109 -20.44 -13.75 26.02
CA ARG A 109 -19.51 -14.89 26.17
C ARG A 109 -19.74 -15.99 25.14
N PHE A 110 -20.88 -15.99 24.43
CA PHE A 110 -21.20 -17.08 23.51
C PHE A 110 -20.49 -16.88 22.14
N PRO A 111 -19.82 -17.92 21.61
CA PRO A 111 -19.06 -17.84 20.38
C PRO A 111 -19.94 -17.98 19.13
N ARG A 112 -20.99 -17.17 18.99
CA ARG A 112 -21.77 -17.15 17.75
C ARG A 112 -21.14 -16.23 16.70
N VAL A 113 -21.25 -16.65 15.43
CA VAL A 113 -20.62 -15.97 14.31
C VAL A 113 -21.35 -14.66 13.98
N ASP A 114 -22.66 -14.64 14.16
CA ASP A 114 -23.56 -13.55 13.73
C ASP A 114 -23.94 -12.79 14.94
N ASN A 115 -23.65 -12.35 15.79
CA ASN A 115 -23.95 -11.53 16.96
C ASN A 115 -25.23 -10.65 16.83
N GLU A 116 -26.21 -11.12 16.08
CA GLU A 116 -27.49 -10.41 15.87
C GLU A 116 -28.27 -10.19 17.15
N TRP A 117 -27.97 -10.96 18.19
CA TRP A 117 -28.59 -10.92 19.52
C TRP A 117 -27.78 -10.04 20.51
N GLU A 118 -26.67 -9.47 20.13
CA GLU A 118 -25.92 -8.51 20.95
C GLU A 118 -26.47 -7.11 20.78
N PHE A 119 -26.60 -6.38 21.87
CA PHE A 119 -27.06 -5.01 21.91
C PHE A 119 -25.93 -4.07 22.35
N THR A 120 -25.59 -3.09 21.51
CA THR A 120 -24.48 -2.16 21.75
C THR A 120 -24.90 -0.80 22.32
N GLY A 121 -26.21 -0.57 22.48
CA GLY A 121 -26.76 0.69 22.92
C GLY A 121 -27.45 1.48 21.80
N TRP A 122 -28.08 2.58 22.18
CA TRP A 122 -28.75 3.49 21.27
C TRP A 122 -27.81 4.59 20.80
N GLY A 123 -27.96 5.00 19.54
CA GLY A 123 -27.24 6.12 18.98
C GLY A 123 -27.80 7.46 19.47
N GLU A 124 -26.94 8.46 19.48
CA GLU A 124 -27.25 9.83 19.83
C GLU A 124 -27.18 10.77 18.63
N VAL A 125 -28.01 11.86 18.67
CA VAL A 125 -27.95 12.93 17.66
C VAL A 125 -27.19 14.10 18.29
N SER A 126 -26.13 14.55 17.64
CA SER A 126 -25.33 15.68 18.11
C SER A 126 -25.07 16.70 17.00
N TYR A 127 -24.93 17.96 17.39
CA TYR A 127 -24.54 19.06 16.53
C TYR A 127 -23.16 19.54 16.97
N LYS A 128 -22.23 19.65 16.05
CA LYS A 128 -20.89 20.12 16.33
C LYS A 128 -20.51 21.27 15.42
N GLU A 129 -20.05 22.33 16.01
CA GLU A 129 -19.44 23.48 15.30
C GLU A 129 -17.92 23.31 15.38
N ILE A 130 -17.27 23.25 14.24
CA ILE A 130 -15.82 23.26 14.18
C ILE A 130 -15.34 24.70 14.24
N LYS A 131 -14.47 25.00 15.22
CA LYS A 131 -13.89 26.33 15.36
C LYS A 131 -13.15 26.74 14.10
N GLN A 132 -13.33 28.01 13.69
CA GLN A 132 -12.76 28.53 12.46
C GLN A 132 -11.23 28.43 12.41
N ASP A 133 -10.58 28.58 13.56
CA ASP A 133 -9.12 28.41 13.70
C ASP A 133 -8.67 26.99 13.31
N ARG A 134 -9.44 25.96 13.70
CA ARG A 134 -9.15 24.57 13.32
C ARG A 134 -9.38 24.30 11.84
N LEU A 135 -10.40 24.93 11.23
CA LEU A 135 -10.61 24.84 9.78
C LEU A 135 -9.46 25.48 9.02
N ILE A 136 -8.98 26.64 9.46
CA ILE A 136 -7.83 27.30 8.87
C ILE A 136 -6.56 26.44 9.04
N GLN A 137 -6.34 25.90 10.24
CA GLN A 137 -5.22 25.02 10.50
C GLN A 137 -5.28 23.75 9.63
N ALA A 138 -6.44 23.09 9.55
CA ALA A 138 -6.66 21.94 8.70
C ALA A 138 -6.44 22.27 7.21
N HIS A 139 -6.90 23.44 6.78
CA HIS A 139 -6.68 23.90 5.41
C HIS A 139 -5.21 24.16 5.12
N ASN A 140 -4.47 24.74 6.08
CA ASN A 140 -3.03 24.98 5.95
C ASN A 140 -2.27 23.64 5.88
N ILE A 141 -2.59 22.68 6.75
CA ILE A 141 -2.01 21.32 6.74
C ILE A 141 -2.27 20.62 5.40
N MET A 142 -3.44 20.79 4.83
CA MET A 142 -3.80 20.20 3.53
C MET A 142 -3.20 20.95 2.34
N SER A 143 -2.93 22.25 2.49
CA SER A 143 -2.37 23.11 1.45
C SER A 143 -0.84 23.21 1.51
N GLU A 144 -0.20 22.77 2.60
CA GLU A 144 1.25 22.61 2.61
C GLU A 144 1.62 21.55 1.56
N PRO A 145 2.34 21.94 0.49
CA PRO A 145 2.72 20.97 -0.52
C PRO A 145 3.73 20.02 0.14
N ASP A 146 3.33 18.78 0.39
CA ASP A 146 4.31 17.69 0.45
C ASP A 146 5.29 17.92 -0.70
N VAL A 147 6.59 17.81 -0.42
CA VAL A 147 7.63 18.05 -1.42
C VAL A 147 7.37 17.14 -2.62
N GLN A 148 6.59 17.64 -3.56
CA GLN A 148 6.18 16.88 -4.74
C GLN A 148 7.34 16.83 -5.74
N MET A 149 7.70 15.61 -6.08
CA MET A 149 8.83 15.35 -6.98
C MET A 149 8.43 15.54 -8.44
N GLY A 150 9.31 16.19 -9.21
CA GLY A 150 9.22 16.22 -10.67
C GLY A 150 9.63 14.87 -11.30
N GLN A 151 9.41 14.74 -12.61
CA GLN A 151 9.58 13.49 -13.36
C GLN A 151 10.95 12.80 -13.19
N PHE A 152 12.06 13.51 -13.11
CA PHE A 152 13.40 12.89 -13.01
C PHE A 152 13.67 12.33 -11.62
N ARG A 153 13.30 13.08 -10.56
CA ARG A 153 13.47 12.61 -9.18
C ARG A 153 12.56 11.43 -8.88
N SER A 154 11.31 11.46 -9.35
CA SER A 154 10.40 10.33 -9.18
C SER A 154 10.82 9.11 -10.02
N SER A 155 11.33 9.33 -11.26
CA SER A 155 11.85 8.22 -12.06
C SER A 155 13.09 7.57 -11.43
N SER A 156 13.91 8.29 -10.67
CA SER A 156 15.12 7.71 -10.07
C SER A 156 14.82 6.80 -8.89
N ILE A 157 13.76 7.05 -8.14
CA ILE A 157 13.39 6.19 -6.98
C ILE A 157 13.07 4.76 -7.44
N SER A 158 12.10 4.58 -8.33
CA SER A 158 11.82 3.27 -8.94
C SER A 158 12.87 2.87 -9.97
N GLY A 159 13.52 3.85 -10.60
CA GLY A 159 14.52 3.66 -11.64
C GLY A 159 15.70 2.85 -11.18
N ASN A 160 16.23 3.07 -9.98
CA ASN A 160 17.32 2.27 -9.42
C ASN A 160 16.97 0.78 -9.37
N GLY A 161 15.72 0.42 -9.09
CA GLY A 161 15.24 -0.96 -9.19
C GLY A 161 15.26 -1.45 -10.64
N VAL A 162 14.69 -0.66 -11.57
CA VAL A 162 14.60 -1.03 -12.98
C VAL A 162 15.98 -1.18 -13.63
N VAL A 163 16.88 -0.20 -13.44
CA VAL A 163 18.21 -0.26 -14.07
C VAL A 163 19.14 -1.25 -13.38
N GLY A 164 19.01 -1.43 -12.05
CA GLY A 164 19.76 -2.44 -11.31
C GLY A 164 19.36 -3.88 -11.63
N SER A 165 18.16 -4.08 -12.19
CA SER A 165 17.66 -5.42 -12.51
C SER A 165 18.49 -6.16 -13.57
N VAL A 166 19.23 -5.45 -14.42
CA VAL A 166 20.12 -6.06 -15.44
C VAL A 166 21.18 -6.96 -14.83
N PHE A 167 21.66 -6.64 -13.62
CA PHE A 167 22.72 -7.40 -12.96
C PHE A 167 22.28 -8.83 -12.59
N TYR A 168 21.03 -9.06 -12.22
CA TYR A 168 20.50 -10.38 -11.87
C TYR A 168 19.65 -11.01 -12.98
N ALA A 169 19.06 -10.19 -13.87
CA ALA A 169 18.25 -10.71 -14.96
C ALA A 169 19.08 -11.38 -16.06
N PHE A 170 20.26 -10.84 -16.37
CA PHE A 170 21.05 -11.32 -17.50
C PHE A 170 21.50 -12.79 -17.34
N PRO A 171 22.15 -13.20 -16.25
CA PRO A 171 22.50 -14.60 -16.08
C PRO A 171 21.26 -15.51 -16.00
N ALA A 172 20.16 -15.04 -15.40
CA ALA A 172 18.93 -15.83 -15.29
C ALA A 172 18.25 -16.08 -16.65
N VAL A 173 18.19 -15.07 -17.50
CA VAL A 173 17.60 -15.18 -18.85
C VAL A 173 18.53 -15.97 -19.78
N ALA A 174 19.85 -15.75 -19.69
CA ALA A 174 20.84 -16.50 -20.47
C ALA A 174 20.72 -18.01 -20.24
N ALA A 175 20.51 -18.43 -19.01
CA ALA A 175 20.37 -19.85 -18.65
C ALA A 175 19.21 -20.58 -19.37
N VAL A 176 18.15 -19.86 -19.77
CA VAL A 176 16.96 -20.47 -20.38
C VAL A 176 16.77 -20.12 -21.87
N ALA A 177 17.25 -18.94 -22.29
CA ALA A 177 17.03 -18.43 -23.64
C ALA A 177 18.29 -18.46 -24.54
N SER A 178 19.48 -18.67 -23.92
CA SER A 178 20.74 -18.66 -24.65
C SER A 178 20.85 -17.42 -25.57
N ILE A 179 21.28 -17.56 -26.81
CA ILE A 179 21.46 -16.48 -27.79
C ILE A 179 20.18 -15.65 -28.06
N PHE A 180 18.98 -16.19 -27.74
CA PHE A 180 17.70 -15.47 -27.91
C PHE A 180 17.36 -14.56 -26.71
N SER A 181 18.24 -14.46 -25.71
CA SER A 181 18.05 -13.61 -24.53
C SER A 181 17.79 -12.14 -24.86
N PRO A 182 18.49 -11.47 -25.81
CA PRO A 182 18.22 -10.09 -26.17
C PRO A 182 16.78 -9.90 -26.71
N LEU A 183 16.33 -10.81 -27.56
CA LEU A 183 14.98 -10.79 -28.12
C LEU A 183 13.94 -11.03 -27.04
N SER A 184 14.18 -11.96 -26.14
CA SER A 184 13.27 -12.29 -25.02
C SER A 184 13.11 -11.10 -24.07
N LEU A 185 14.19 -10.41 -23.72
CA LEU A 185 14.17 -9.18 -22.90
C LEU A 185 13.44 -8.04 -23.61
N LEU A 186 13.63 -7.89 -24.92
CA LEU A 186 12.89 -6.90 -25.72
C LEU A 186 11.39 -7.16 -25.66
N ILE A 187 10.95 -8.41 -25.85
CA ILE A 187 9.54 -8.79 -25.78
C ILE A 187 8.98 -8.53 -24.38
N ALA A 188 9.73 -8.86 -23.33
CA ALA A 188 9.30 -8.57 -21.94
C ALA A 188 9.11 -7.06 -21.70
N CYS A 189 10.04 -6.22 -22.18
CA CYS A 189 9.88 -4.77 -22.11
C CYS A 189 8.67 -4.27 -22.93
N LEU A 190 8.39 -4.85 -24.11
CA LEU A 190 7.24 -4.49 -24.92
C LEU A 190 5.91 -4.88 -24.24
N ILE A 191 5.84 -6.04 -23.60
CA ILE A 191 4.66 -6.45 -22.82
C ILE A 191 4.45 -5.47 -21.65
N LEU A 192 5.51 -5.00 -21.00
CA LEU A 192 5.41 -4.01 -19.93
C LEU A 192 4.77 -2.70 -20.40
N THR A 193 4.91 -2.32 -21.67
CA THR A 193 4.28 -1.10 -22.21
C THR A 193 2.75 -1.12 -22.08
N ILE A 194 2.13 -2.32 -22.11
CA ILE A 194 0.68 -2.50 -21.96
C ILE A 194 0.21 -2.11 -20.54
N TYR A 195 1.08 -2.21 -19.54
CA TYR A 195 0.77 -1.84 -18.16
C TYR A 195 0.81 -0.34 -17.88
N ARG A 196 1.53 0.43 -18.70
CA ARG A 196 1.61 1.88 -18.52
C ARG A 196 0.24 2.57 -18.48
N PRO A 197 -0.68 2.38 -19.47
CA PRO A 197 -2.01 2.98 -19.41
C PRO A 197 -2.85 2.48 -18.22
N ILE A 198 -2.68 1.22 -17.78
CA ILE A 198 -3.37 0.65 -16.62
C ILE A 198 -2.95 1.40 -15.34
N LEU A 199 -1.65 1.58 -15.13
CA LEU A 199 -1.14 2.32 -13.97
C LEU A 199 -1.49 3.80 -14.02
N LEU A 200 -1.58 4.41 -15.21
CA LEU A 200 -2.06 5.78 -15.37
C LEU A 200 -3.52 5.94 -14.97
N GLU A 201 -4.39 5.01 -15.37
CA GLU A 201 -5.80 5.04 -14.98
C GLU A 201 -5.96 4.84 -13.46
N LEU A 202 -5.31 3.83 -12.89
CA LEU A 202 -5.34 3.56 -11.45
C LEU A 202 -4.80 4.74 -10.64
N GLY A 203 -3.65 5.28 -11.04
CA GLY A 203 -2.99 6.38 -10.36
C GLY A 203 -3.73 7.71 -10.47
N SER A 204 -4.44 7.98 -11.59
CA SER A 204 -5.26 9.18 -11.72
C SER A 204 -6.60 9.09 -10.98
N ALA A 205 -7.16 7.88 -10.83
CA ALA A 205 -8.41 7.67 -10.10
C ALA A 205 -8.20 7.59 -8.58
N ILE A 206 -7.11 6.87 -8.15
CA ILE A 206 -6.83 6.59 -6.74
C ILE A 206 -5.40 7.04 -6.46
N ARG A 207 -5.25 8.32 -6.18
CA ARG A 207 -3.96 8.94 -5.94
C ARG A 207 -3.55 8.82 -4.47
N LEU A 208 -3.38 7.58 -4.00
CA LEU A 208 -3.01 7.24 -2.63
C LEU A 208 -1.80 6.31 -2.64
N ASN A 209 -0.87 6.52 -1.71
CA ASN A 209 0.28 5.64 -1.51
C ASN A 209 -0.16 4.26 -1.02
N GLY A 210 0.56 3.20 -1.42
CA GLY A 210 0.28 1.83 -0.97
C GLY A 210 0.06 0.79 -2.07
N ALA A 211 0.28 1.17 -3.34
CA ALA A 211 0.27 0.27 -4.50
C ALA A 211 -1.00 -0.61 -4.58
N ASN A 212 -0.86 -1.92 -4.86
CA ASN A 212 -1.98 -2.86 -5.01
C ASN A 212 -2.89 -2.94 -3.79
N TYR A 213 -2.34 -2.77 -2.57
CA TYR A 213 -3.15 -2.77 -1.36
C TYR A 213 -4.27 -1.74 -1.43
N VAL A 214 -3.90 -0.50 -1.69
CA VAL A 214 -4.85 0.63 -1.70
C VAL A 214 -5.81 0.52 -2.87
N TYR A 215 -5.35 0.13 -4.05
CA TYR A 215 -6.21 -0.03 -5.22
C TYR A 215 -7.30 -1.09 -4.99
N LEU A 216 -6.93 -2.27 -4.48
CA LEU A 216 -7.89 -3.33 -4.18
C LEU A 216 -8.79 -2.99 -3.00
N LEU A 217 -8.27 -2.29 -1.99
CA LEU A 217 -9.05 -1.82 -0.84
C LEU A 217 -10.15 -0.84 -1.27
N GLN A 218 -9.81 0.15 -2.10
CA GLN A 218 -10.75 1.17 -2.58
C GLN A 218 -11.77 0.62 -3.60
N CYS A 219 -11.37 -0.35 -4.40
CA CYS A 219 -12.26 -0.94 -5.41
C CYS A 219 -13.13 -2.09 -4.86
N SER A 220 -12.77 -2.70 -3.74
CA SER A 220 -13.47 -3.88 -3.21
C SER A 220 -13.61 -3.82 -1.69
N GLY A 221 -12.60 -4.24 -0.93
CA GLY A 221 -12.65 -4.30 0.53
C GLY A 221 -11.38 -4.86 1.15
N LYS A 222 -11.37 -4.97 2.49
CA LYS A 222 -10.16 -5.37 3.25
C LYS A 222 -9.60 -6.74 2.87
N THR A 223 -10.44 -7.70 2.50
CA THR A 223 -9.97 -9.06 2.16
C THR A 223 -9.12 -9.06 0.89
N LEU A 224 -9.62 -8.42 -0.21
CA LEU A 224 -8.84 -8.29 -1.44
C LEU A 224 -7.68 -7.31 -1.25
N GLY A 225 -7.86 -6.27 -0.44
CA GLY A 225 -6.76 -5.40 -0.04
C GLY A 225 -5.62 -6.19 0.62
N ALA A 226 -5.94 -7.11 1.55
CA ALA A 226 -4.93 -7.96 2.20
C ALA A 226 -4.17 -8.86 1.20
N VAL A 227 -4.84 -9.38 0.15
CA VAL A 227 -4.20 -10.11 -0.96
C VAL A 227 -3.19 -9.20 -1.67
N GLY A 228 -3.60 -7.96 -2.00
CA GLY A 228 -2.70 -6.97 -2.61
C GLY A 228 -1.53 -6.60 -1.71
N ALA A 229 -1.78 -6.44 -0.40
CA ALA A 229 -0.74 -6.16 0.58
C ALA A 229 0.27 -7.31 0.70
N ALA A 230 -0.20 -8.56 0.76
CA ALA A 230 0.68 -9.74 0.84
C ALA A 230 1.55 -9.86 -0.42
N ALA A 231 0.97 -9.63 -1.60
CA ALA A 231 1.72 -9.64 -2.86
C ALA A 231 2.81 -8.54 -2.89
N THR A 232 2.44 -7.30 -2.57
CA THR A 232 3.37 -6.16 -2.56
C THR A 232 4.47 -6.33 -1.50
N LEU A 233 4.15 -6.88 -0.31
CA LEU A 233 5.15 -7.14 0.72
C LEU A 233 6.15 -8.20 0.30
N LEU A 234 5.69 -9.31 -0.30
CA LEU A 234 6.58 -10.36 -0.79
C LEU A 234 7.43 -9.89 -1.96
N ASP A 235 6.88 -9.07 -2.83
CA ASP A 235 7.60 -8.46 -3.94
C ASP A 235 8.73 -7.55 -3.44
N ALA A 236 8.46 -6.70 -2.46
CA ALA A 236 9.45 -5.86 -1.79
C ALA A 236 10.55 -6.69 -1.09
N VAL A 237 10.17 -7.77 -0.39
CA VAL A 237 11.12 -8.70 0.25
C VAL A 237 11.99 -9.39 -0.79
N ALA A 238 11.39 -9.91 -1.88
CA ALA A 238 12.13 -10.57 -2.95
C ALA A 238 13.09 -9.61 -3.65
N THR A 239 12.68 -8.37 -3.92
CA THR A 239 13.52 -7.29 -4.47
C THR A 239 14.76 -7.05 -3.59
N SER A 240 14.56 -6.91 -2.27
CA SER A 240 15.67 -6.67 -1.34
C SER A 240 16.63 -7.86 -1.26
N VAL A 241 16.10 -9.09 -1.22
CA VAL A 241 16.92 -10.30 -1.10
C VAL A 241 17.71 -10.55 -2.39
N VAL A 242 17.07 -10.43 -3.57
CA VAL A 242 17.77 -10.60 -4.87
C VAL A 242 18.85 -9.55 -5.05
N SER A 243 18.56 -8.28 -4.75
CA SER A 243 19.54 -7.21 -4.84
C SER A 243 20.73 -7.44 -3.93
N ALA A 244 20.50 -7.84 -2.68
CA ALA A 244 21.57 -8.12 -1.73
C ALA A 244 22.42 -9.36 -2.14
N ALA A 245 21.76 -10.43 -2.59
CA ALA A 245 22.44 -11.64 -3.05
C ALA A 245 23.31 -11.36 -4.30
N THR A 246 22.78 -10.58 -5.24
CA THR A 246 23.51 -10.20 -6.46
C THR A 246 24.70 -9.31 -6.15
N ALA A 247 24.52 -8.31 -5.27
CA ALA A 247 25.64 -7.48 -4.80
C ALA A 247 26.74 -8.30 -4.15
N GLY A 248 26.37 -9.32 -3.36
CA GLY A 248 27.30 -10.29 -2.77
C GLY A 248 28.07 -11.08 -3.81
N ALA A 249 27.39 -11.60 -4.84
CA ALA A 249 28.01 -12.37 -5.92
C ALA A 249 28.99 -11.50 -6.76
N TYR A 250 28.65 -10.27 -7.07
CA TYR A 250 29.54 -9.35 -7.80
C TYR A 250 30.78 -8.98 -6.98
N LEU A 251 30.63 -8.72 -5.69
CA LEU A 251 31.75 -8.37 -4.82
C LEU A 251 32.67 -9.57 -4.60
N GLN A 252 32.13 -10.77 -4.43
CA GLN A 252 32.95 -11.97 -4.30
C GLN A 252 33.74 -12.27 -5.57
N GLY A 253 33.17 -12.04 -6.75
CA GLY A 253 33.87 -12.19 -8.01
C GLY A 253 35.09 -11.26 -8.17
N GLU A 254 35.20 -10.18 -7.39
CA GLU A 254 36.34 -9.26 -7.36
C GLU A 254 37.33 -9.60 -6.23
N ILE A 255 36.84 -10.01 -5.08
CA ILE A 255 37.66 -10.37 -3.91
C ILE A 255 38.01 -11.87 -4.01
N SER A 256 39.17 -12.19 -4.57
CA SER A 256 39.64 -13.60 -4.77
C SER A 256 39.97 -14.34 -3.49
N THR A 257 39.60 -13.85 -2.32
CA THR A 257 39.86 -14.47 -1.02
C THR A 257 38.83 -15.56 -0.72
N GLY A 258 39.14 -16.83 -0.96
CA GLY A 258 38.25 -17.99 -0.83
C GLY A 258 37.64 -18.28 0.55
N SER A 259 37.76 -17.34 1.52
CA SER A 259 37.25 -17.51 2.88
C SER A 259 35.83 -16.92 3.09
N ILE A 260 35.40 -15.97 2.28
CA ILE A 260 34.11 -15.30 2.45
C ILE A 260 33.11 -15.84 1.43
N LYS A 261 31.98 -16.37 1.89
CA LYS A 261 30.94 -16.91 1.02
C LYS A 261 30.04 -15.78 0.52
N GLU A 262 29.56 -15.86 -0.73
CA GLU A 262 28.64 -14.89 -1.36
C GLU A 262 27.47 -14.47 -0.48
N TRP A 263 26.81 -15.45 0.12
CA TRP A 263 25.65 -15.22 0.95
C TRP A 263 25.93 -14.37 2.19
N SER A 264 27.14 -14.45 2.76
CA SER A 264 27.49 -13.67 3.95
C SER A 264 27.64 -12.18 3.64
N ILE A 265 28.10 -11.84 2.43
CA ILE A 265 28.18 -10.45 1.95
C ILE A 265 26.76 -9.89 1.74
N GLY A 266 25.89 -10.66 1.08
CA GLY A 266 24.48 -10.26 0.88
C GLY A 266 23.75 -10.08 2.21
N LEU A 267 23.97 -10.96 3.19
CA LEU A 267 23.39 -10.83 4.52
C LEU A 267 23.93 -9.59 5.25
N LEU A 268 25.23 -9.32 5.18
CA LEU A 268 25.84 -8.12 5.76
C LEU A 268 25.22 -6.86 5.17
N LEU A 269 24.98 -6.83 3.87
CA LEU A 269 24.35 -5.70 3.19
C LEU A 269 22.90 -5.49 3.69
N LEU A 270 22.12 -6.56 3.82
CA LEU A 270 20.76 -6.49 4.38
C LEU A 270 20.75 -5.92 5.81
N VAL A 271 21.68 -6.37 6.66
CA VAL A 271 21.83 -5.85 8.02
C VAL A 271 22.20 -4.36 7.99
N LEU A 272 23.21 -3.98 7.21
CA LEU A 272 23.70 -2.60 7.14
C LEU A 272 22.59 -1.64 6.67
N ILE A 273 21.89 -2.00 5.60
CA ILE A 273 20.79 -1.17 5.07
C ILE A 273 19.63 -1.10 6.06
N SER A 274 19.30 -2.20 6.77
CA SER A 274 18.28 -2.19 7.80
C SER A 274 18.64 -1.29 8.98
N LEU A 275 19.91 -1.24 9.39
CA LEU A 275 20.40 -0.31 10.41
C LEU A 275 20.33 1.16 9.95
N ILE A 276 20.68 1.43 8.70
CA ILE A 276 20.54 2.77 8.11
C ILE A 276 19.06 3.21 8.11
N ALA A 277 18.15 2.31 7.77
CA ALA A 277 16.72 2.59 7.74
C ALA A 277 16.13 2.88 9.13
N LEU A 278 16.69 2.31 10.20
CA LEU A 278 16.30 2.67 11.60
C LEU A 278 16.65 4.11 11.95
N VAL A 279 17.68 4.67 11.32
CA VAL A 279 18.04 6.08 11.50
C VAL A 279 17.09 6.98 10.70
N SER A 280 16.80 6.65 9.45
CA SER A 280 15.88 7.40 8.61
C SER A 280 15.31 6.54 7.49
N LEU A 281 13.98 6.51 7.39
CA LEU A 281 13.25 5.93 6.24
C LEU A 281 13.05 6.94 5.10
N ARG A 282 13.56 8.17 5.24
CA ARG A 282 13.42 9.20 4.20
C ARG A 282 14.42 8.93 3.09
N GLU A 283 13.93 8.58 1.92
CA GLU A 283 14.75 8.54 0.71
C GLU A 283 15.11 9.97 0.29
N SER A 284 16.39 10.24 0.18
CA SER A 284 16.83 11.47 -0.48
C SER A 284 16.66 11.31 -1.99
N SER A 285 15.60 11.88 -2.55
CA SER A 285 15.36 11.87 -4.00
C SER A 285 16.50 12.47 -4.82
N ALA A 286 17.32 13.32 -4.22
CA ALA A 286 18.53 13.85 -4.83
C ALA A 286 19.64 12.80 -4.88
N LEU A 287 19.83 12.02 -3.81
CA LEU A 287 20.80 10.94 -3.76
C LEU A 287 20.44 9.82 -4.75
N THR A 288 19.18 9.39 -4.77
CA THR A 288 18.72 8.37 -5.73
C THR A 288 18.88 8.84 -7.17
N LEU A 289 18.63 10.12 -7.47
CA LEU A 289 18.86 10.69 -8.78
C LEU A 289 20.35 10.68 -9.15
N SER A 290 21.24 11.04 -8.22
CA SER A 290 22.68 11.00 -8.45
C SER A 290 23.17 9.59 -8.74
N ILE A 291 22.72 8.59 -7.98
CA ILE A 291 23.04 7.17 -8.21
C ILE A 291 22.55 6.74 -9.61
N THR A 292 21.32 7.08 -9.98
CA THR A 292 20.76 6.73 -11.30
C THR A 292 21.58 7.37 -12.42
N ILE A 293 22.00 8.63 -12.29
CA ILE A 293 22.81 9.32 -13.31
C ILE A 293 24.19 8.66 -13.45
N VAL A 294 24.85 8.36 -12.34
CA VAL A 294 26.15 7.66 -12.34
C VAL A 294 26.01 6.31 -13.01
N HIS A 295 25.03 5.51 -12.59
CA HIS A 295 24.78 4.20 -13.18
C HIS A 295 24.51 4.25 -14.68
N MET A 296 23.61 5.13 -15.12
CA MET A 296 23.32 5.29 -16.56
C MET A 296 24.56 5.73 -17.34
N SER A 297 25.43 6.55 -16.76
CA SER A 297 26.69 6.96 -17.36
C SER A 297 27.67 5.79 -17.46
N VAL A 298 27.82 5.00 -16.41
CA VAL A 298 28.69 3.81 -16.40
C VAL A 298 28.19 2.77 -17.41
N MET A 299 26.89 2.48 -17.43
CA MET A 299 26.32 1.53 -18.38
C MET A 299 26.40 2.01 -19.83
N THR A 300 26.20 3.30 -20.07
CA THR A 300 26.37 3.87 -21.41
C THR A 300 27.84 3.78 -21.86
N ALA A 301 28.81 4.11 -20.99
CA ALA A 301 30.22 3.95 -21.28
C ALA A 301 30.61 2.50 -21.58
N LEU A 302 30.05 1.54 -20.80
CA LEU A 302 30.23 0.12 -21.05
C LEU A 302 29.64 -0.30 -22.39
N MET A 303 28.42 0.14 -22.74
CA MET A 303 27.80 -0.15 -24.04
C MET A 303 28.61 0.40 -25.21
N VAL A 304 29.09 1.65 -25.12
CA VAL A 304 29.93 2.25 -26.16
C VAL A 304 31.25 1.50 -26.27
N GLY A 305 31.93 1.21 -25.15
CA GLY A 305 33.13 0.40 -25.11
C GLY A 305 32.96 -0.98 -25.73
N ALA A 306 31.85 -1.65 -25.39
CA ALA A 306 31.48 -2.96 -25.92
C ALA A 306 31.19 -2.90 -27.43
N ALA A 307 30.50 -1.87 -27.92
CA ALA A 307 30.22 -1.68 -29.34
C ALA A 307 31.55 -1.44 -30.13
N VAL A 308 32.46 -0.64 -29.59
CA VAL A 308 33.81 -0.42 -30.19
C VAL A 308 34.62 -1.72 -30.16
N ALA A 309 34.63 -2.45 -29.08
CA ALA A 309 35.29 -3.74 -28.97
C ALA A 309 34.73 -4.73 -30.02
N TRP A 310 33.40 -4.83 -30.12
CA TRP A 310 32.73 -5.69 -31.11
C TRP A 310 33.11 -5.32 -32.55
N ALA A 311 33.13 -4.00 -32.88
CA ALA A 311 33.56 -3.54 -34.19
C ALA A 311 35.03 -3.92 -34.52
N ARG A 312 35.89 -4.07 -33.49
CA ARG A 312 37.30 -4.49 -33.65
C ARG A 312 37.47 -6.00 -33.70
N THR A 313 36.71 -6.75 -32.88
CA THR A 313 36.84 -8.21 -32.74
C THR A 313 36.08 -8.95 -33.86
N GLY A 314 35.15 -8.29 -34.52
CA GLY A 314 34.34 -8.92 -35.58
C GLY A 314 33.18 -9.77 -35.05
N MET A 315 32.67 -10.68 -35.87
CA MET A 315 31.43 -11.43 -35.64
C MET A 315 31.68 -12.88 -35.12
N ASP A 316 32.91 -13.25 -34.87
CA ASP A 316 33.29 -14.66 -34.65
C ASP A 316 32.66 -15.21 -33.36
N VAL A 317 32.71 -14.47 -32.26
CA VAL A 317 32.09 -14.88 -30.97
C VAL A 317 30.57 -14.99 -31.10
N LEU A 318 29.93 -14.01 -31.72
CA LEU A 318 28.50 -14.04 -31.96
C LEU A 318 28.09 -15.21 -32.87
N ARG A 319 28.89 -15.52 -33.88
CA ARG A 319 28.66 -16.66 -34.78
C ARG A 319 28.78 -17.98 -34.05
N ASN A 320 29.81 -18.16 -33.22
CA ASN A 320 29.99 -19.34 -32.39
C ASN A 320 28.83 -19.53 -31.41
N ASN A 321 28.40 -18.47 -30.74
CA ASN A 321 27.23 -18.49 -29.88
C ASN A 321 25.93 -18.81 -30.65
N TRP A 322 25.84 -18.33 -31.92
CA TRP A 322 24.69 -18.63 -32.79
C TRP A 322 24.65 -20.12 -33.23
N GLU A 323 25.78 -20.76 -33.39
CA GLU A 323 25.86 -22.18 -33.73
C GLU A 323 25.35 -23.08 -32.60
N LEU A 324 25.47 -22.63 -31.34
CA LEU A 324 24.94 -23.32 -30.15
C LEU A 324 23.42 -23.18 -29.97
N ARG A 325 22.70 -22.49 -30.89
CA ARG A 325 21.26 -22.29 -30.78
C ARG A 325 20.48 -23.60 -30.84
N PRO A 326 19.29 -23.67 -30.19
CA PRO A 326 18.36 -24.79 -30.34
C PRO A 326 18.00 -25.03 -31.82
N VAL A 327 17.98 -26.29 -32.25
CA VAL A 327 17.66 -26.70 -33.63
C VAL A 327 16.14 -26.84 -33.77
N GLY A 328 15.61 -26.32 -34.90
CA GLY A 328 14.19 -26.41 -35.23
C GLY A 328 13.32 -25.27 -34.70
N GLY A 329 12.27 -24.93 -35.43
CA GLY A 329 11.38 -23.81 -35.10
C GLY A 329 10.73 -23.91 -33.71
N ALA A 330 10.31 -25.10 -33.29
CA ALA A 330 9.71 -25.36 -32.00
C ALA A 330 10.72 -25.14 -30.85
N GLY A 331 11.98 -25.54 -31.04
CA GLY A 331 13.07 -25.30 -30.08
C GLY A 331 13.36 -23.82 -29.89
N ILE A 332 13.42 -23.07 -30.99
CA ILE A 332 13.64 -21.63 -30.99
C ILE A 332 12.47 -20.92 -30.28
N ALA A 333 11.22 -21.23 -30.66
CA ALA A 333 10.04 -20.63 -30.06
C ALA A 333 9.97 -20.92 -28.54
N ARG A 334 10.28 -22.13 -28.11
CA ARG A 334 10.34 -22.51 -26.68
C ARG A 334 11.43 -21.72 -25.95
N SER A 335 12.62 -21.57 -26.53
CA SER A 335 13.73 -20.82 -25.94
C SER A 335 13.35 -19.34 -25.75
N ILE A 336 12.77 -18.70 -26.77
CA ILE A 336 12.28 -17.33 -26.69
C ILE A 336 11.20 -17.21 -25.63
N PHE A 337 10.22 -18.10 -25.62
CA PHE A 337 9.12 -18.08 -24.65
C PHE A 337 9.65 -18.23 -23.21
N ASN A 338 10.52 -19.19 -22.96
CA ASN A 338 11.16 -19.38 -21.67
C ASN A 338 11.94 -18.14 -21.22
N GLY A 339 12.67 -17.53 -22.18
CA GLY A 339 13.38 -16.27 -21.95
C GLY A 339 12.45 -15.12 -21.61
N VAL A 340 11.29 -15.00 -22.23
CA VAL A 340 10.29 -13.99 -21.88
C VAL A 340 9.75 -14.24 -20.48
N CYS A 341 9.47 -15.51 -20.11
CA CYS A 341 8.97 -15.85 -18.78
C CYS A 341 9.90 -15.41 -17.63
N ILE A 342 11.21 -15.55 -17.83
CA ILE A 342 12.23 -15.09 -16.85
C ILE A 342 12.61 -13.62 -17.11
N GLY A 343 12.51 -13.13 -18.34
CA GLY A 343 12.92 -11.80 -18.76
C GLY A 343 12.20 -10.65 -18.06
N PHE A 344 11.05 -10.91 -17.45
CA PHE A 344 10.37 -9.95 -16.58
C PHE A 344 11.19 -9.55 -15.34
N LEU A 345 12.20 -10.34 -14.95
CA LEU A 345 13.19 -9.91 -13.96
C LEU A 345 13.93 -8.64 -14.35
N GLY A 346 14.16 -8.43 -15.65
CA GLY A 346 14.88 -7.25 -16.16
C GLY A 346 14.06 -5.96 -16.18
N VAL A 347 12.79 -6.00 -15.77
CA VAL A 347 11.89 -4.84 -15.76
C VAL A 347 11.24 -4.62 -14.38
N THR A 348 11.71 -5.32 -13.37
CA THR A 348 11.27 -5.16 -11.97
C THR A 348 11.64 -3.77 -11.45
N GLY A 349 10.81 -3.21 -10.56
CA GLY A 349 10.91 -1.84 -10.07
C GLY A 349 9.86 -0.89 -10.69
N PHE A 350 9.30 -1.22 -11.85
CA PHE A 350 8.24 -0.44 -12.48
C PHE A 350 6.96 -0.38 -11.61
N GLU A 351 6.64 -1.48 -10.93
CA GLU A 351 5.52 -1.68 -10.02
C GLU A 351 5.62 -0.88 -8.72
N CYS A 352 6.81 -0.40 -8.37
CA CYS A 352 7.03 0.37 -7.14
C CYS A 352 6.49 1.80 -7.23
N THR A 353 6.33 2.36 -8.44
CA THR A 353 5.93 3.76 -8.63
C THR A 353 4.59 4.12 -7.95
N PRO A 354 3.55 3.29 -7.96
CA PRO A 354 2.30 3.58 -7.24
C PRO A 354 2.45 3.62 -5.71
N ALA A 355 3.51 3.07 -5.14
CA ALA A 355 3.70 3.05 -3.70
C ALA A 355 3.97 4.44 -3.09
N TYR A 356 4.41 5.41 -3.91
CA TYR A 356 4.72 6.79 -3.51
C TYR A 356 4.09 7.84 -4.43
N ILE A 357 2.96 7.54 -5.05
CA ILE A 357 2.30 8.38 -6.05
C ILE A 357 1.90 9.77 -5.53
N GLN A 358 1.54 9.90 -4.23
CA GLN A 358 1.21 11.19 -3.61
C GLN A 358 2.40 12.16 -3.61
N ASN A 359 3.61 11.63 -3.53
CA ASN A 359 4.85 12.41 -3.55
C ASN A 359 5.27 12.84 -4.97
N ILE A 360 4.56 12.42 -6.02
CA ILE A 360 4.82 12.77 -7.42
C ILE A 360 3.83 13.86 -7.84
N ARG A 361 4.30 14.88 -8.55
CA ARG A 361 3.39 15.87 -9.16
C ARG A 361 2.41 15.17 -10.12
N PRO A 362 1.11 15.56 -10.16
CA PRO A 362 0.12 14.93 -11.03
C PRO A 362 0.59 14.82 -12.49
N GLU A 363 1.04 15.92 -13.05
CA GLU A 363 1.54 16.01 -14.42
C GLU A 363 2.83 15.20 -14.66
N SER A 364 3.59 14.88 -13.61
CA SER A 364 4.86 14.15 -13.71
C SER A 364 4.71 12.63 -13.66
N TYR A 365 3.55 12.11 -13.23
CA TYR A 365 3.36 10.66 -13.08
C TYR A 365 3.45 9.90 -14.43
N GLY A 366 2.78 10.40 -15.46
CA GLY A 366 2.85 9.81 -16.80
C GLY A 366 4.24 9.84 -17.44
N PRO A 367 4.96 10.98 -17.40
CA PRO A 367 6.37 11.05 -17.77
C PRO A 367 7.29 10.14 -16.96
N THR A 368 7.05 9.96 -15.65
CA THR A 368 7.81 9.03 -14.81
C THR A 368 7.73 7.60 -15.34
N LEU A 369 6.54 7.08 -15.57
CA LEU A 369 6.36 5.73 -16.13
C LEU A 369 6.99 5.58 -17.52
N ARG A 370 6.95 6.64 -18.36
CA ARG A 370 7.61 6.63 -19.67
C ARG A 370 9.13 6.55 -19.52
N ASN A 371 9.71 7.32 -18.60
CA ASN A 371 11.16 7.31 -18.38
C ASN A 371 11.64 5.93 -17.90
N LEU A 372 10.89 5.26 -17.00
CA LEU A 372 11.21 3.90 -16.55
C LEU A 372 11.22 2.90 -17.71
N LEU A 373 10.21 2.95 -18.58
CA LEU A 373 10.17 2.12 -19.77
C LEU A 373 11.32 2.40 -20.72
N ALA A 374 11.68 3.67 -20.94
CA ALA A 374 12.79 4.05 -21.79
C ALA A 374 14.12 3.51 -21.25
N MET A 375 14.36 3.62 -19.94
CA MET A 375 15.56 3.07 -19.30
C MET A 375 15.61 1.54 -19.42
N ALA A 376 14.49 0.85 -19.20
CA ALA A 376 14.40 -0.61 -19.35
C ALA A 376 14.72 -1.06 -20.79
N LEU A 377 14.11 -0.40 -21.79
CA LEU A 377 14.35 -0.71 -23.20
C LEU A 377 15.79 -0.43 -23.62
N PHE A 378 16.36 0.67 -23.13
CA PHE A 378 17.72 1.10 -23.46
C PHE A 378 18.78 0.12 -22.93
N LEU A 379 18.59 -0.39 -21.70
CA LEU A 379 19.59 -1.27 -21.07
C LEU A 379 19.40 -2.75 -21.42
N ASN A 380 18.18 -3.29 -21.34
CA ASN A 380 18.00 -4.74 -21.37
C ASN A 380 18.42 -5.39 -22.69
N ALA A 381 17.76 -5.06 -23.77
CA ALA A 381 18.01 -5.75 -25.05
C ALA A 381 19.34 -5.40 -25.70
N PRO A 382 19.76 -4.10 -25.82
CA PRO A 382 21.02 -3.75 -26.45
C PRO A 382 22.25 -4.24 -25.69
N LEU A 383 22.25 -4.09 -24.36
CA LEU A 383 23.38 -4.53 -23.54
C LEU A 383 23.52 -6.06 -23.54
N MET A 384 22.41 -6.80 -23.50
CA MET A 384 22.43 -8.25 -23.59
C MET A 384 22.90 -8.75 -24.97
N LEU A 385 22.60 -8.01 -26.04
CA LEU A 385 23.15 -8.30 -27.37
C LEU A 385 24.68 -8.15 -27.37
N LEU A 386 25.21 -7.08 -26.77
CA LEU A 386 26.65 -6.84 -26.66
C LEU A 386 27.34 -7.93 -25.78
N VAL A 387 26.66 -8.41 -24.75
CA VAL A 387 27.16 -9.56 -23.96
C VAL A 387 27.39 -10.79 -24.86
N TYR A 388 26.40 -11.17 -25.68
CA TYR A 388 26.54 -12.32 -26.58
C TYR A 388 27.47 -12.08 -27.77
N ALA A 389 27.71 -10.82 -28.15
CA ALA A 389 28.62 -10.45 -29.20
C ALA A 389 30.10 -10.59 -28.80
N LEU A 390 30.40 -10.49 -27.49
CA LEU A 390 31.78 -10.43 -26.98
C LEU A 390 32.15 -11.56 -26.03
N LEU A 391 31.19 -12.18 -25.33
CA LEU A 391 31.44 -13.24 -24.38
C LEU A 391 30.97 -14.60 -24.92
N PRO A 392 31.77 -15.68 -24.80
CA PRO A 392 31.34 -17.03 -25.10
C PRO A 392 30.21 -17.44 -24.18
N ASN A 393 29.27 -18.26 -24.69
CA ASN A 393 28.11 -18.73 -23.93
C ASN A 393 28.50 -19.45 -22.63
N GLU A 394 29.59 -20.22 -22.61
CA GLU A 394 30.10 -20.89 -21.41
C GLU A 394 30.50 -19.89 -20.31
N THR A 395 31.12 -18.77 -20.68
CA THR A 395 31.49 -17.71 -19.75
C THR A 395 30.27 -17.00 -19.19
N ILE A 396 29.22 -16.78 -20.00
CA ILE A 396 27.97 -16.17 -19.56
C ILE A 396 27.26 -17.06 -18.54
N LEU A 397 27.32 -18.38 -18.72
CA LEU A 397 26.65 -19.36 -17.85
C LEU A 397 27.48 -19.73 -16.60
N SER A 398 28.77 -19.41 -16.57
CA SER A 398 29.68 -19.83 -15.48
C SER A 398 29.54 -19.03 -14.19
N GLY A 399 28.91 -17.84 -14.21
CA GLY A 399 28.81 -16.99 -13.03
C GLY A 399 27.74 -15.90 -13.11
N ALA A 400 27.49 -15.25 -11.96
CA ALA A 400 26.51 -14.16 -11.85
C ALA A 400 27.05 -12.82 -12.39
N ASN A 401 28.37 -12.61 -12.48
CA ASN A 401 29.02 -11.31 -12.73
C ASN A 401 29.29 -11.04 -14.23
N VAL A 402 28.30 -11.30 -15.06
CA VAL A 402 28.40 -11.19 -16.51
C VAL A 402 28.84 -9.79 -16.98
N LEU A 403 28.30 -8.72 -16.38
CA LEU A 403 28.62 -7.35 -16.79
C LEU A 403 30.01 -6.90 -16.35
N SER A 404 30.53 -7.40 -15.23
CA SER A 404 31.91 -7.11 -14.82
C SER A 404 32.92 -7.80 -15.76
N LEU A 405 32.60 -9.02 -16.22
CA LEU A 405 33.41 -9.72 -17.22
C LEU A 405 33.37 -9.03 -18.58
N LEU A 406 32.20 -8.56 -19.00
CA LEU A 406 32.09 -7.73 -20.22
C LEU A 406 32.97 -6.50 -20.12
N ALA A 407 32.95 -5.80 -18.98
CA ALA A 407 33.77 -4.61 -18.76
C ALA A 407 35.27 -4.91 -18.83
N GLU A 408 35.73 -6.06 -18.29
CA GLU A 408 37.11 -6.47 -18.36
C GLU A 408 37.56 -6.76 -19.78
N VAL A 409 36.77 -7.45 -20.59
CA VAL A 409 37.06 -7.78 -21.97
C VAL A 409 37.08 -6.53 -22.88
N THR A 410 36.22 -5.55 -22.59
CA THR A 410 36.05 -4.37 -23.47
C THR A 410 37.00 -3.23 -23.19
N ILE A 411 37.19 -2.85 -21.94
CA ILE A 411 37.96 -1.67 -21.52
C ILE A 411 39.12 -2.09 -20.59
N GLY A 412 38.99 -3.20 -19.88
CA GLY A 412 40.00 -3.73 -18.97
C GLY A 412 39.60 -3.68 -17.48
N ARG A 413 40.56 -4.08 -16.62
CA ARG A 413 40.34 -4.18 -15.16
C ARG A 413 39.80 -2.91 -14.49
N PRO A 414 40.23 -1.68 -14.85
CA PRO A 414 39.67 -0.50 -14.20
C PRO A 414 38.17 -0.36 -14.40
N MET A 415 37.65 -0.66 -15.59
CA MET A 415 36.22 -0.61 -15.87
C MET A 415 35.45 -1.74 -15.15
N ARG A 416 36.06 -2.89 -15.02
CA ARG A 416 35.52 -4.00 -14.22
C ARG A 416 35.25 -3.55 -12.78
N THR A 417 36.23 -2.93 -12.12
CA THR A 417 36.09 -2.41 -10.75
C THR A 417 35.02 -1.31 -10.68
N VAL A 418 34.96 -0.39 -11.65
CA VAL A 418 33.91 0.64 -11.72
C VAL A 418 32.52 0.02 -11.82
N VAL A 419 32.33 -1.00 -12.65
CA VAL A 419 31.04 -1.71 -12.80
C VAL A 419 30.66 -2.44 -11.51
N VAL A 420 31.62 -3.03 -10.78
CA VAL A 420 31.34 -3.69 -9.49
C VAL A 420 30.94 -2.66 -8.41
N VAL A 421 31.62 -1.53 -8.34
CA VAL A 421 31.26 -0.44 -7.39
C VAL A 421 29.88 0.13 -7.73
N ASP A 422 29.61 0.38 -9.02
CA ASP A 422 28.32 0.83 -9.50
C ASP A 422 27.18 -0.17 -9.18
N CYS A 423 27.44 -1.48 -9.39
CA CYS A 423 26.54 -2.56 -9.01
C CYS A 423 26.18 -2.52 -7.51
N LEU A 424 27.19 -2.38 -6.63
CA LEU A 424 26.98 -2.29 -5.19
C LEU A 424 26.14 -1.06 -4.82
N LEU A 425 26.38 0.10 -5.43
CA LEU A 425 25.63 1.32 -5.16
C LEU A 425 24.16 1.18 -5.57
N VAL A 426 23.91 0.74 -6.81
CA VAL A 426 22.55 0.63 -7.34
C VAL A 426 21.74 -0.45 -6.62
N LEU A 427 22.34 -1.63 -6.38
CA LEU A 427 21.67 -2.72 -5.69
C LEU A 427 21.46 -2.41 -4.20
N SER A 428 22.35 -1.66 -3.54
CA SER A 428 22.08 -1.13 -2.19
C SER A 428 20.86 -0.20 -2.18
N GLY A 429 20.71 0.64 -3.20
CA GLY A 429 19.51 1.42 -3.45
C GLY A 429 18.27 0.54 -3.62
N GLY A 430 18.38 -0.57 -4.37
CA GLY A 430 17.29 -1.55 -4.53
C GLY A 430 16.87 -2.21 -3.21
N VAL A 431 17.83 -2.61 -2.36
CA VAL A 431 17.57 -3.13 -1.01
C VAL A 431 16.82 -2.10 -0.16
N PHE A 432 17.29 -0.86 -0.17
CA PHE A 432 16.70 0.23 0.61
C PHE A 432 15.27 0.56 0.14
N THR A 433 15.04 0.65 -1.17
CA THR A 433 13.71 0.91 -1.75
C THR A 433 12.71 -0.20 -1.39
N GLY A 434 13.12 -1.47 -1.48
CA GLY A 434 12.29 -2.59 -1.06
C GLY A 434 11.95 -2.53 0.44
N LEU A 435 12.93 -2.24 1.29
CA LEU A 435 12.76 -2.11 2.74
C LEU A 435 11.81 -0.95 3.09
N VAL A 436 11.99 0.22 2.49
CA VAL A 436 11.10 1.38 2.70
C VAL A 436 9.68 1.07 2.25
N THR A 437 9.52 0.50 1.04
CA THR A 437 8.20 0.13 0.50
C THR A 437 7.49 -0.87 1.42
N GLY A 438 8.17 -1.95 1.82
CA GLY A 438 7.59 -2.97 2.70
C GLY A 438 7.29 -2.44 4.10
N SER A 439 8.20 -1.66 4.70
CA SER A 439 7.99 -1.10 6.04
C SER A 439 6.85 -0.09 6.08
N ARG A 440 6.75 0.80 5.09
CA ARG A 440 5.62 1.76 4.98
C ARG A 440 4.29 1.06 4.73
N LEU A 441 4.30 -0.04 3.95
CA LEU A 441 3.10 -0.85 3.76
C LEU A 441 2.64 -1.48 5.09
N VAL A 442 3.54 -2.07 5.86
CA VAL A 442 3.23 -2.64 7.19
C VAL A 442 2.70 -1.57 8.14
N GLU A 443 3.30 -0.38 8.13
CA GLU A 443 2.83 0.77 8.91
C GLU A 443 1.41 1.21 8.49
N SER A 444 1.15 1.34 7.19
CA SER A 444 -0.19 1.66 6.66
C SER A 444 -1.23 0.62 7.08
N LEU A 445 -0.90 -0.68 6.98
CA LEU A 445 -1.77 -1.76 7.44
C LEU A 445 -2.05 -1.70 8.95
N ALA A 446 -1.09 -1.27 9.75
CA ALA A 446 -1.28 -1.09 11.18
C ALA A 446 -2.15 0.15 11.50
N ARG A 447 -1.97 1.26 10.77
CA ARG A 447 -2.85 2.45 10.87
C ARG A 447 -4.29 2.13 10.48
N GLU A 448 -4.49 1.27 9.50
CA GLU A 448 -5.83 0.82 9.06
C GLU A 448 -6.37 -0.38 9.87
N ARG A 449 -5.69 -0.75 10.96
CA ARG A 449 -6.08 -1.84 11.87
C ARG A 449 -6.19 -3.23 11.21
N VAL A 450 -5.56 -3.41 10.06
CA VAL A 450 -5.36 -4.73 9.46
C VAL A 450 -4.31 -5.51 10.25
N LEU A 451 -3.21 -4.86 10.64
CA LEU A 451 -2.19 -5.39 11.53
C LEU A 451 -2.31 -4.80 12.95
N PRO A 452 -1.70 -5.45 13.96
CA PRO A 452 -1.64 -4.90 15.31
C PRO A 452 -0.95 -3.54 15.37
N GLN A 453 -1.49 -2.62 16.18
CA GLN A 453 -0.93 -1.27 16.37
C GLN A 453 0.48 -1.26 17.01
N ILE A 454 0.99 -2.39 17.48
CA ILE A 454 2.37 -2.52 17.95
C ILE A 454 3.38 -2.12 16.87
N PHE A 455 3.01 -2.28 15.60
CA PHE A 455 3.84 -1.89 14.46
C PHE A 455 3.96 -0.37 14.27
N LEU A 456 3.18 0.43 15.01
CA LEU A 456 3.28 1.89 15.01
C LEU A 456 4.26 2.43 16.08
N ARG A 457 4.90 1.55 16.88
CA ARG A 457 5.85 1.99 17.89
C ARG A 457 7.10 2.58 17.25
N THR A 458 7.43 3.80 17.65
CA THR A 458 8.57 4.56 17.16
C THR A 458 9.74 4.53 18.12
N LEU A 459 10.95 4.68 17.59
CA LEU A 459 12.14 4.91 18.37
C LEU A 459 12.13 6.33 18.94
N LEU A 460 12.47 6.50 20.22
CA LEU A 460 12.47 7.79 20.91
C LEU A 460 13.45 8.82 20.30
N ILE A 461 14.55 8.35 19.69
CA ILE A 461 15.62 9.21 19.16
C ILE A 461 15.28 9.66 17.71
N THR A 462 14.83 8.75 16.86
CA THR A 462 14.67 9.01 15.42
C THR A 462 13.22 9.22 14.99
N GLY A 463 12.25 8.88 15.87
CA GLY A 463 10.83 8.88 15.52
C GLY A 463 10.42 7.81 14.49
N THR A 464 11.36 6.97 14.04
CA THR A 464 11.12 5.97 13.02
C THR A 464 10.41 4.74 13.60
N ALA A 465 9.39 4.22 12.92
CA ALA A 465 8.70 3.00 13.30
C ALA A 465 9.64 1.79 13.10
N TYR A 466 10.18 1.25 14.18
CA TYR A 466 11.20 0.19 14.12
C TYR A 466 10.63 -1.22 13.93
N MET A 467 9.41 -1.48 14.41
CA MET A 467 8.80 -2.80 14.31
C MET A 467 8.52 -3.24 12.86
N PRO A 468 8.04 -2.38 11.95
CA PRO A 468 7.91 -2.72 10.54
C PRO A 468 9.25 -3.08 9.89
N ILE A 469 10.33 -2.35 10.21
CA ILE A 469 11.68 -2.60 9.69
C ILE A 469 12.17 -3.97 10.17
N LEU A 470 11.99 -4.26 11.46
CA LEU A 470 12.38 -5.54 12.05
C LEU A 470 11.61 -6.72 11.40
N LEU A 471 10.27 -6.58 11.24
CA LEU A 471 9.46 -7.59 10.57
C LEU A 471 9.95 -7.82 9.13
N PHE A 472 10.20 -6.74 8.40
CA PHE A 472 10.68 -6.83 7.03
C PHE A 472 12.05 -7.53 6.94
N PHE A 473 12.98 -7.16 7.80
CA PHE A 473 14.29 -7.80 7.89
C PHE A 473 14.18 -9.30 8.21
N VAL A 474 13.33 -9.67 9.17
CA VAL A 474 13.10 -11.10 9.50
C VAL A 474 12.51 -11.85 8.30
N LEU A 475 11.57 -11.25 7.57
CA LEU A 475 11.03 -11.84 6.34
C LEU A 475 12.12 -12.03 5.27
N CYS A 476 12.98 -11.04 5.07
CA CYS A 476 14.12 -11.15 4.15
C CYS A 476 15.07 -12.30 4.57
N LEU A 477 15.37 -12.39 5.86
CA LEU A 477 16.23 -13.45 6.39
C LEU A 477 15.60 -14.85 6.19
N VAL A 478 14.30 -14.99 6.47
CA VAL A 478 13.56 -16.26 6.29
C VAL A 478 13.56 -16.69 4.82
N VAL A 479 13.24 -15.75 3.90
CA VAL A 479 13.21 -16.03 2.47
C VAL A 479 14.60 -16.38 1.95
N TYR A 480 15.64 -15.66 2.36
CA TYR A 480 17.00 -15.90 1.93
C TYR A 480 17.55 -17.25 2.45
N ALA A 481 17.34 -17.55 3.73
CA ALA A 481 17.79 -18.80 4.34
C ALA A 481 17.05 -20.02 3.77
N SER A 482 15.73 -19.93 3.59
CA SER A 482 14.93 -21.05 3.06
C SER A 482 15.17 -21.31 1.57
N SER A 483 15.70 -20.33 0.83
CA SER A 483 16.20 -20.49 -0.54
C SER A 483 17.61 -21.11 -0.59
N ALA A 484 18.11 -21.64 0.53
CA ALA A 484 19.48 -22.13 0.69
C ALA A 484 20.54 -21.10 0.24
N PHE A 485 20.24 -19.83 0.38
CA PHE A 485 21.07 -18.70 -0.05
C PHE A 485 21.41 -18.69 -1.56
N SER A 486 20.62 -19.37 -2.38
CA SER A 486 20.81 -19.49 -3.81
C SER A 486 20.20 -18.30 -4.55
N LEU A 487 21.04 -17.52 -5.25
CA LEU A 487 20.59 -16.41 -6.10
C LEU A 487 19.59 -16.87 -7.17
N ALA A 488 19.82 -18.04 -7.79
CA ALA A 488 18.93 -18.57 -8.83
C ALA A 488 17.52 -18.86 -8.29
N THR A 489 17.41 -19.47 -7.08
CA THR A 489 16.12 -19.78 -6.45
C THR A 489 15.37 -18.49 -6.08
N VAL A 490 16.07 -17.52 -5.50
CA VAL A 490 15.48 -16.23 -5.11
C VAL A 490 15.03 -15.44 -6.35
N SER A 491 15.82 -15.43 -7.42
CA SER A 491 15.48 -14.74 -8.68
C SER A 491 14.22 -15.32 -9.34
N THR A 492 14.07 -16.65 -9.37
CA THR A 492 12.85 -17.27 -9.93
C THR A 492 11.63 -17.02 -9.07
N MET A 493 11.76 -17.00 -7.73
CA MET A 493 10.70 -16.64 -6.81
C MET A 493 10.30 -15.17 -6.98
N PHE A 494 11.27 -14.28 -7.17
CA PHE A 494 11.03 -12.87 -7.43
C PHE A 494 10.24 -12.66 -8.73
N SER A 495 10.62 -13.37 -9.81
CA SER A 495 9.86 -13.31 -11.07
C SER A 495 8.38 -13.69 -10.87
N ALA A 496 8.09 -14.73 -10.10
CA ALA A 496 6.70 -15.13 -9.81
C ALA A 496 5.95 -14.07 -8.98
N SER A 497 6.61 -13.49 -7.96
CA SER A 497 6.04 -12.43 -7.12
C SER A 497 5.72 -11.18 -7.93
N PHE A 498 6.65 -10.71 -8.76
CA PHE A 498 6.48 -9.59 -9.66
C PHE A 498 5.32 -9.78 -10.63
N LEU A 499 5.26 -10.94 -11.31
CA LEU A 499 4.17 -11.25 -12.24
C LEU A 499 2.82 -11.30 -11.54
N PHE A 500 2.77 -11.83 -10.33
CA PHE A 500 1.54 -11.84 -9.53
C PHE A 500 1.12 -10.42 -9.13
N THR A 501 2.05 -9.56 -8.74
CA THR A 501 1.83 -8.14 -8.45
C THR A 501 1.30 -7.39 -9.68
N MET A 502 1.88 -7.64 -10.86
CA MET A 502 1.39 -7.06 -12.12
C MET A 502 -0.02 -7.56 -12.47
N LEU A 503 -0.30 -8.84 -12.28
CA LEU A 503 -1.64 -9.41 -12.47
C LEU A 503 -2.69 -8.67 -11.62
N LEU A 504 -2.36 -8.37 -10.36
CA LEU A 504 -3.26 -7.65 -9.45
C LEU A 504 -3.53 -6.20 -9.92
N TYR A 505 -2.57 -5.51 -10.57
CA TYR A 505 -2.85 -4.21 -11.19
C TYR A 505 -3.86 -4.31 -12.32
N GLY A 506 -3.75 -5.34 -13.17
CA GLY A 506 -4.74 -5.61 -14.21
C GLY A 506 -6.14 -5.84 -13.62
N ILE A 507 -6.24 -6.68 -12.60
CA ILE A 507 -7.49 -6.97 -11.88
C ILE A 507 -8.04 -5.70 -11.21
N SER A 508 -7.19 -4.91 -10.55
CA SER A 508 -7.58 -3.65 -9.93
C SER A 508 -8.17 -2.66 -10.93
N CYS A 509 -7.61 -2.59 -12.14
CA CYS A 509 -8.13 -1.74 -13.21
C CYS A 509 -9.53 -2.19 -13.67
N ILE A 510 -9.75 -3.49 -13.81
CA ILE A 510 -11.08 -4.05 -14.13
C ILE A 510 -12.07 -3.75 -13.00
N LEU A 511 -11.69 -4.01 -11.74
CA LEU A 511 -12.54 -3.71 -10.59
C LEU A 511 -12.86 -2.22 -10.49
N LEU A 512 -11.91 -1.33 -10.76
CA LEU A 512 -12.13 0.11 -10.80
C LEU A 512 -13.21 0.48 -11.82
N LYS A 513 -13.18 -0.13 -13.01
CA LYS A 513 -14.17 0.14 -14.07
C LYS A 513 -15.58 -0.32 -13.71
N PHE A 514 -15.70 -1.47 -13.03
CA PHE A 514 -17.01 -2.00 -12.65
C PHE A 514 -17.55 -1.41 -11.37
N SER A 515 -16.72 -1.23 -10.35
CA SER A 515 -17.20 -0.82 -9.02
C SER A 515 -17.10 0.69 -8.76
N ARG A 516 -16.28 1.43 -9.54
CA ARG A 516 -15.98 2.85 -9.30
C ARG A 516 -15.95 3.68 -10.59
N ASP A 517 -16.85 3.42 -11.54
CA ASP A 517 -16.86 4.16 -12.82
C ASP A 517 -17.05 5.68 -12.65
N ARG A 518 -17.72 6.12 -11.57
CA ARG A 518 -18.00 7.52 -11.28
C ARG A 518 -16.81 8.30 -10.71
N LEU A 519 -15.73 7.63 -10.27
CA LEU A 519 -14.55 8.33 -9.75
C LEU A 519 -13.94 9.23 -10.82
N PRO A 520 -13.61 10.51 -10.48
CA PRO A 520 -12.88 11.41 -11.36
C PRO A 520 -11.54 10.78 -11.74
N ARG A 521 -11.21 10.74 -13.03
CA ARG A 521 -9.94 10.22 -13.55
C ARG A 521 -9.60 10.86 -14.87
N GLU A 522 -8.33 11.21 -15.05
CA GLU A 522 -7.82 11.85 -16.26
C GLU A 522 -7.65 10.85 -17.40
N TYR A 523 -7.22 9.64 -17.07
CA TYR A 523 -6.89 8.59 -18.03
C TYR A 523 -7.92 7.45 -17.95
N ARG A 524 -8.36 6.98 -19.14
CA ARG A 524 -9.25 5.82 -19.27
C ARG A 524 -8.65 4.82 -20.24
N THR A 525 -8.30 3.67 -19.74
CA THR A 525 -7.77 2.56 -20.55
C THR A 525 -8.92 1.74 -21.13
N SER A 526 -8.72 1.19 -22.32
CA SER A 526 -9.69 0.24 -22.88
C SER A 526 -9.79 -1.02 -22.02
N MET A 527 -11.00 -1.58 -21.89
CA MET A 527 -11.20 -2.86 -21.21
C MET A 527 -10.36 -3.97 -21.85
N TRP A 528 -10.27 -3.97 -23.19
CA TRP A 528 -9.46 -4.93 -23.93
C TRP A 528 -7.99 -4.88 -23.60
N THR A 529 -7.44 -3.70 -23.35
CA THR A 529 -6.04 -3.53 -22.90
C THR A 529 -5.82 -4.15 -21.54
N ALA A 530 -6.75 -3.95 -20.58
CA ALA A 530 -6.65 -4.55 -19.25
C ALA A 530 -6.78 -6.09 -19.33
N MET A 531 -7.71 -6.61 -20.13
CA MET A 531 -7.84 -8.06 -20.34
C MET A 531 -6.62 -8.66 -21.03
N LEU A 532 -6.09 -7.99 -22.05
CA LEU A 532 -4.87 -8.43 -22.74
C LEU A 532 -3.69 -8.51 -21.77
N ALA A 533 -3.51 -7.48 -20.92
CA ALA A 533 -2.46 -7.48 -19.90
C ALA A 533 -2.59 -8.67 -18.94
N ILE A 534 -3.81 -8.96 -18.47
CA ILE A 534 -4.09 -10.09 -17.58
C ILE A 534 -3.76 -11.42 -18.29
N ILE A 535 -4.25 -11.62 -19.52
CA ILE A 535 -4.03 -12.86 -20.27
C ILE A 535 -2.52 -13.06 -20.51
N MET A 536 -1.82 -12.03 -20.98
CA MET A 536 -0.37 -12.11 -21.23
C MET A 536 0.38 -12.45 -19.95
N THR A 537 0.04 -11.81 -18.83
CA THR A 537 0.70 -12.07 -17.55
C THR A 537 0.40 -13.48 -17.04
N LEU A 538 -0.84 -13.99 -17.20
CA LEU A 538 -1.18 -15.36 -16.83
C LEU A 538 -0.41 -16.40 -17.68
N VAL A 539 -0.23 -16.15 -18.97
CA VAL A 539 0.56 -17.01 -19.87
C VAL A 539 2.02 -17.03 -19.43
N VAL A 540 2.60 -15.85 -19.16
CA VAL A 540 3.99 -15.74 -18.71
C VAL A 540 4.17 -16.34 -17.32
N LEU A 541 3.25 -16.12 -16.39
CA LEU A 541 3.27 -16.72 -15.05
C LEU A 541 3.17 -18.24 -15.13
N GLY A 542 2.27 -18.78 -15.99
CA GLY A 542 2.15 -20.21 -16.25
C GLY A 542 3.44 -20.81 -16.81
N GLY A 543 4.11 -20.12 -17.73
CA GLY A 543 5.42 -20.50 -18.25
C GLY A 543 6.52 -20.48 -17.20
N ASN A 544 6.54 -19.45 -16.33
CA ASN A 544 7.50 -19.37 -15.22
C ASN A 544 7.32 -20.54 -14.22
N ILE A 545 6.07 -20.88 -13.91
CA ILE A 545 5.71 -22.03 -13.07
C ILE A 545 6.17 -23.35 -13.71
N ALA A 546 5.95 -23.52 -15.02
CA ALA A 546 6.34 -24.74 -15.75
C ALA A 546 7.86 -24.92 -15.77
N LEU A 547 8.63 -23.82 -15.81
CA LEU A 547 10.10 -23.86 -15.74
C LEU A 547 10.61 -24.31 -14.36
N ASN A 548 10.00 -23.84 -13.29
CA ASN A 548 10.47 -24.06 -11.92
C ASN A 548 9.32 -24.36 -10.93
N PRO A 549 8.68 -25.53 -10.98
CA PRO A 549 7.51 -25.84 -10.17
C PRO A 549 7.79 -25.88 -8.66
N ARG A 550 9.02 -26.17 -8.24
CA ARG A 550 9.41 -26.14 -6.80
C ARG A 550 9.38 -24.73 -6.23
N THR A 551 9.78 -23.75 -7.02
CA THR A 551 9.79 -22.34 -6.60
C THR A 551 8.37 -21.80 -6.42
N LEU A 552 7.40 -22.27 -7.20
CA LEU A 552 5.99 -21.96 -6.99
C LEU A 552 5.50 -22.43 -5.62
N GLY A 553 5.87 -23.64 -5.20
CA GLY A 553 5.50 -24.19 -3.89
C GLY A 553 5.98 -23.29 -2.76
N LEU A 554 7.24 -22.83 -2.82
CA LEU A 554 7.80 -21.88 -1.86
C LEU A 554 7.07 -20.53 -1.89
N PHE A 555 6.82 -19.98 -3.08
CA PHE A 555 6.08 -18.72 -3.22
C PHE A 555 4.68 -18.82 -2.62
N ILE A 556 3.92 -19.88 -2.92
CA ILE A 556 2.57 -20.10 -2.37
C ILE A 556 2.64 -20.24 -0.84
N ALA A 557 3.61 -20.96 -0.31
CA ALA A 557 3.78 -21.13 1.14
C ALA A 557 4.02 -19.77 1.83
N TYR A 558 4.96 -18.96 1.34
CA TYR A 558 5.21 -17.63 1.90
C TYR A 558 4.01 -16.70 1.75
N PHE A 559 3.39 -16.72 0.57
CA PHE A 559 2.19 -15.93 0.32
C PHE A 559 1.06 -16.30 1.28
N ALA A 560 0.82 -17.59 1.50
CA ALA A 560 -0.19 -18.08 2.43
C ALA A 560 0.12 -17.67 3.88
N VAL A 561 1.38 -17.78 4.33
CA VAL A 561 1.79 -17.37 5.67
C VAL A 561 1.61 -15.87 5.89
N VAL A 562 2.07 -15.04 4.94
CA VAL A 562 1.91 -13.59 5.02
C VAL A 562 0.44 -13.19 4.97
N LEU A 563 -0.34 -13.77 4.04
CA LEU A 563 -1.76 -13.51 3.92
C LEU A 563 -2.53 -13.93 5.18
N LEU A 564 -2.26 -15.10 5.73
CA LEU A 564 -2.83 -15.53 7.01
C LEU A 564 -2.48 -14.56 8.13
N GLY A 565 -1.20 -14.13 8.22
CA GLY A 565 -0.77 -13.12 9.17
C GLY A 565 -1.54 -11.79 9.08
N MET A 566 -1.99 -11.42 7.86
CA MET A 566 -2.81 -10.22 7.63
C MET A 566 -4.31 -10.46 7.88
N LEU A 567 -4.83 -11.66 7.60
CA LEU A 567 -6.26 -11.98 7.79
C LEU A 567 -6.60 -12.39 9.24
N LEU A 568 -5.66 -13.02 9.96
CA LEU A 568 -5.86 -13.43 11.36
C LEU A 568 -6.27 -12.25 12.26
N PRO A 569 -5.65 -11.07 12.17
CA PRO A 569 -6.09 -9.91 12.95
C PRO A 569 -7.52 -9.48 12.67
N GLY A 570 -8.03 -9.61 11.45
CA GLY A 570 -9.43 -9.38 11.11
C GLY A 570 -10.39 -10.38 11.77
N SER A 571 -9.89 -11.56 12.11
CA SER A 571 -10.65 -12.62 12.79
C SER A 571 -10.48 -12.63 14.30
N ARG A 572 -9.85 -11.61 14.91
CA ARG A 572 -9.53 -11.56 16.37
C ARG A 572 -10.74 -11.79 17.25
N LEU A 573 -11.88 -11.20 16.92
CA LEU A 573 -13.10 -11.39 17.68
C LEU A 573 -13.58 -12.85 17.66
N LYS A 574 -13.52 -13.51 16.49
CA LYS A 574 -13.88 -14.92 16.36
C LYS A 574 -12.90 -15.79 17.15
N ILE A 575 -11.59 -15.52 17.04
CA ILE A 575 -10.54 -16.23 17.76
C ILE A 575 -10.68 -16.03 19.27
N ALA A 576 -10.92 -14.79 19.72
CA ALA A 576 -11.13 -14.49 21.14
C ALA A 576 -12.37 -15.18 21.70
N ARG A 577 -13.45 -15.28 20.93
CA ARG A 577 -14.66 -16.00 21.32
C ARG A 577 -14.45 -17.51 21.37
N VAL A 578 -13.73 -18.07 20.40
CA VAL A 578 -13.33 -19.49 20.46
C VAL A 578 -12.43 -19.74 21.65
N ALA A 579 -11.49 -18.85 21.95
CA ALA A 579 -10.65 -18.95 23.13
C ALA A 579 -11.47 -18.89 24.42
N LEU A 580 -12.46 -17.99 24.54
CA LEU A 580 -13.38 -17.94 25.67
C LEU A 580 -14.17 -19.23 25.81
N TRP A 581 -14.66 -19.78 24.70
CA TRP A 581 -15.40 -21.04 24.71
C TRP A 581 -14.53 -22.22 25.18
N VAL A 582 -13.28 -22.31 24.68
CA VAL A 582 -12.32 -23.33 25.10
C VAL A 582 -11.98 -23.20 26.58
N LEU A 583 -11.78 -21.97 27.08
CA LEU A 583 -11.54 -21.68 28.49
C LEU A 583 -12.73 -22.07 29.37
N ASP A 584 -13.97 -21.88 28.89
CA ASP A 584 -15.20 -22.23 29.60
C ASP A 584 -15.39 -23.75 29.63
N GLN A 585 -15.06 -24.50 28.57
CA GLN A 585 -15.13 -25.96 28.52
C GLN A 585 -14.04 -26.62 29.36
N THR A 586 -12.87 -26.04 29.44
CA THR A 586 -11.76 -26.56 30.25
C THR A 586 -11.93 -26.11 31.70
N LYS A 587 -12.68 -26.87 32.53
CA LYS A 587 -12.85 -26.61 33.95
C LYS A 587 -11.56 -26.50 34.76
N LEU A 588 -10.39 -26.71 34.13
CA LEU A 588 -9.04 -26.65 34.71
C LEU A 588 -8.59 -25.25 35.09
N ILE A 589 -9.20 -24.19 34.51
CA ILE A 589 -8.74 -22.80 34.72
C ILE A 589 -9.97 -21.94 35.09
N GLN A 590 -10.50 -22.13 36.29
CA GLN A 590 -11.41 -21.16 36.91
C GLN A 590 -10.66 -19.86 37.29
N HIS A 591 -9.95 -19.25 36.32
CA HIS A 591 -9.29 -17.97 36.56
C HIS A 591 -10.16 -16.84 36.07
N ARG A 592 -11.04 -16.32 36.91
CA ARG A 592 -11.86 -15.09 36.71
C ARG A 592 -11.06 -13.90 36.13
N ARG A 593 -9.73 -13.91 36.27
CA ARG A 593 -8.85 -12.86 35.71
C ARG A 593 -8.66 -12.99 34.19
N LEU A 594 -8.51 -14.20 33.65
CA LEU A 594 -8.35 -14.41 32.20
C LEU A 594 -9.63 -14.13 31.44
N ASP A 595 -10.78 -14.56 31.97
CA ASP A 595 -12.09 -14.26 31.39
C ASP A 595 -12.31 -12.75 31.28
N LYS A 596 -12.09 -12.01 32.40
CA LYS A 596 -12.18 -10.55 32.42
C LYS A 596 -11.23 -9.90 31.44
N TRP A 597 -10.01 -10.39 31.31
CA TRP A 597 -9.03 -9.85 30.38
C TRP A 597 -9.44 -10.05 28.93
N VAL A 598 -9.90 -11.23 28.55
CA VAL A 598 -10.36 -11.49 27.17
C VAL A 598 -11.64 -10.70 26.86
N VAL A 599 -12.57 -10.60 27.80
CA VAL A 599 -13.80 -9.80 27.63
C VAL A 599 -13.44 -8.33 27.45
N SER A 600 -12.61 -7.75 28.32
CA SER A 600 -12.18 -6.35 28.20
C SER A 600 -11.38 -6.08 26.90
N TRP A 601 -10.68 -7.09 26.41
CA TRP A 601 -9.98 -7.02 25.14
C TRP A 601 -10.96 -6.99 23.94
N ILE A 602 -12.02 -7.82 23.99
CA ILE A 602 -13.10 -7.79 22.98
C ILE A 602 -13.82 -6.44 23.00
N GLU A 603 -14.13 -5.91 24.20
CA GLU A 603 -14.75 -4.59 24.37
C GLU A 603 -13.95 -3.49 23.70
N ARG A 604 -12.64 -3.43 23.97
CA ARG A 604 -11.77 -2.42 23.38
C ARG A 604 -11.81 -2.39 21.86
N PHE A 605 -11.76 -3.55 21.20
CA PHE A 605 -11.78 -3.61 19.73
C PHE A 605 -13.10 -3.22 19.11
N ARG A 606 -14.21 -3.38 19.83
CA ARG A 606 -15.55 -3.06 19.32
C ARG A 606 -15.96 -1.61 19.57
N GLN A 607 -15.36 -0.95 20.53
CA GLN A 607 -15.71 0.44 20.89
C GLN A 607 -15.12 1.50 19.96
N ASP A 608 -14.14 1.14 19.15
CA ASP A 608 -13.50 2.09 18.23
C ASP A 608 -14.47 2.56 17.14
N PRO A 609 -14.90 3.83 17.13
CA PRO A 609 -15.88 4.32 16.18
C PRO A 609 -15.28 4.46 14.77
N VAL A 610 -16.14 4.34 13.75
CA VAL A 610 -15.85 4.72 12.37
C VAL A 610 -16.80 5.82 11.92
N VAL A 611 -16.40 6.62 10.96
CA VAL A 611 -17.21 7.71 10.40
C VAL A 611 -17.71 7.32 9.03
N LEU A 612 -18.99 7.58 8.77
CA LEU A 612 -19.61 7.53 7.45
C LEU A 612 -20.12 8.91 7.08
N TRP A 613 -19.52 9.54 6.08
CA TRP A 613 -20.00 10.79 5.51
C TRP A 613 -21.24 10.57 4.66
N VAL A 614 -22.32 11.23 5.02
CA VAL A 614 -23.65 11.07 4.40
C VAL A 614 -24.08 12.36 3.75
N LYS A 615 -24.41 12.31 2.45
CA LYS A 615 -24.91 13.47 1.69
C LYS A 615 -26.45 13.58 1.73
N GLY A 616 -27.16 12.47 1.69
CA GLY A 616 -28.61 12.42 1.62
C GLY A 616 -29.21 11.41 2.61
N ASP A 617 -30.51 11.32 2.64
CA ASP A 617 -31.29 10.52 3.60
C ASP A 617 -31.81 9.17 3.04
N HIS A 618 -31.42 8.80 1.80
CA HIS A 618 -31.89 7.55 1.17
C HIS A 618 -31.53 6.32 1.99
N ILE A 619 -32.52 5.69 2.58
CA ILE A 619 -32.36 4.54 3.50
C ILE A 619 -31.60 3.37 2.84
N ASN A 620 -31.83 3.09 1.55
CA ASN A 620 -31.14 2.03 0.83
C ASN A 620 -29.62 2.21 0.76
N HIS A 621 -29.16 3.46 0.55
CA HIS A 621 -27.77 3.81 0.54
C HIS A 621 -27.15 3.63 1.92
N LEU A 622 -27.82 4.08 2.95
CA LEU A 622 -27.39 3.94 4.34
C LEU A 622 -27.29 2.45 4.75
N VAL A 623 -28.30 1.64 4.42
CA VAL A 623 -28.31 0.19 4.69
C VAL A 623 -27.10 -0.48 4.05
N ARG A 624 -26.85 -0.23 2.75
CA ARG A 624 -25.70 -0.82 2.04
C ARG A 624 -24.37 -0.42 2.67
N ALA A 625 -24.23 0.85 3.04
CA ALA A 625 -23.02 1.35 3.69
C ALA A 625 -22.80 0.70 5.06
N ILE A 626 -23.85 0.57 5.88
CA ILE A 626 -23.76 -0.08 7.20
C ILE A 626 -23.42 -1.56 7.05
N ILE A 627 -24.03 -2.27 6.10
CA ILE A 627 -23.69 -3.68 5.81
C ILE A 627 -22.24 -3.80 5.36
N TYR A 628 -21.75 -2.89 4.51
CA TYR A 628 -20.35 -2.89 4.09
C TYR A 628 -19.42 -2.69 5.29
N ILE A 629 -19.69 -1.69 6.14
CA ILE A 629 -18.89 -1.41 7.35
C ILE A 629 -18.90 -2.64 8.28
N ARG A 630 -20.09 -3.23 8.56
CA ARG A 630 -20.22 -4.41 9.40
C ARG A 630 -19.40 -5.62 8.92
N ARG A 631 -19.26 -5.77 7.59
CA ARG A 631 -18.48 -6.87 6.99
C ARG A 631 -16.99 -6.63 6.98
N ASN A 632 -16.58 -5.39 6.83
CA ASN A 632 -15.17 -5.02 6.60
C ASN A 632 -14.49 -4.44 7.84
N GLU A 633 -15.27 -3.93 8.83
CA GLU A 633 -14.71 -3.28 10.02
C GLU A 633 -15.06 -4.04 11.29
N LEU A 634 -14.13 -3.99 12.24
CA LEU A 634 -14.31 -4.53 13.59
C LEU A 634 -14.80 -3.43 14.53
N THR A 635 -15.99 -2.90 14.27
CA THR A 635 -16.57 -1.83 15.08
C THR A 635 -18.00 -2.16 15.46
N SER A 636 -18.44 -1.67 16.61
CA SER A 636 -19.83 -1.63 17.01
C SER A 636 -20.38 -0.19 17.08
N ARG A 637 -19.60 0.83 16.72
CA ARG A 637 -20.05 2.22 16.70
C ARG A 637 -19.78 2.86 15.35
N VAL A 638 -20.82 3.40 14.72
CA VAL A 638 -20.71 4.12 13.45
C VAL A 638 -21.27 5.52 13.66
N LYS A 639 -20.46 6.54 13.37
CA LYS A 639 -20.89 7.92 13.36
C LYS A 639 -21.28 8.32 11.94
N LEU A 640 -22.57 8.51 11.72
CA LEU A 640 -23.08 9.11 10.47
C LEU A 640 -22.86 10.61 10.55
N VAL A 641 -22.02 11.17 9.69
CA VAL A 641 -21.67 12.59 9.71
C VAL A 641 -22.26 13.26 8.48
N HIS A 642 -23.06 14.32 8.71
CA HIS A 642 -23.63 15.14 7.65
C HIS A 642 -23.09 16.56 7.75
N ALA A 643 -22.46 17.04 6.66
CA ALA A 643 -21.99 18.41 6.54
C ALA A 643 -23.11 19.30 5.95
N TYR A 644 -23.41 20.43 6.59
CA TYR A 644 -24.45 21.37 6.14
C TYR A 644 -23.95 22.81 6.17
N LYS A 645 -24.32 23.61 5.17
CA LYS A 645 -24.07 25.05 5.17
C LYS A 645 -25.13 25.78 5.99
N ASP A 646 -26.40 25.47 5.72
CA ASP A 646 -27.58 26.04 6.38
C ASP A 646 -28.44 24.90 6.95
N ILE A 647 -29.08 25.15 8.07
CA ILE A 647 -29.94 24.16 8.76
C ILE A 647 -31.08 23.68 7.86
N SER A 648 -31.57 24.55 6.92
CA SER A 648 -32.57 24.19 5.95
C SER A 648 -32.13 23.14 4.92
N MET A 649 -30.83 22.95 4.74
CA MET A 649 -30.25 21.95 3.81
C MET A 649 -30.15 20.55 4.42
N ILE A 650 -30.43 20.39 5.71
CA ILE A 650 -30.42 19.09 6.37
C ILE A 650 -31.60 18.27 5.84
N PRO A 651 -31.34 17.06 5.28
CA PRO A 651 -32.41 16.19 4.80
C PRO A 651 -33.39 15.85 5.91
N SER A 652 -34.69 16.05 5.66
CA SER A 652 -35.76 15.94 6.68
C SER A 652 -35.88 14.54 7.27
N GLU A 653 -35.66 13.51 6.46
CA GLU A 653 -35.82 12.10 6.87
C GLU A 653 -34.55 11.48 7.46
N LEU A 654 -33.41 12.17 7.39
CA LEU A 654 -32.12 11.58 7.82
C LEU A 654 -32.12 11.14 9.27
N LYS A 655 -32.74 11.93 10.17
CA LYS A 655 -32.88 11.56 11.59
C LYS A 655 -33.78 10.34 11.80
N ALA A 656 -34.92 10.29 11.11
CA ALA A 656 -35.86 9.19 11.19
C ALA A 656 -35.25 7.91 10.63
N ASN A 657 -34.61 7.98 9.45
CA ASN A 657 -33.95 6.86 8.81
C ASN A 657 -32.77 6.35 9.63
N THR A 658 -32.01 7.23 10.30
CA THR A 658 -30.94 6.81 11.21
C THR A 658 -31.50 6.03 12.40
N ARG A 659 -32.62 6.46 12.99
CA ARG A 659 -33.27 5.74 14.11
C ARG A 659 -33.78 4.36 13.67
N ILE A 660 -34.41 4.27 12.50
CA ILE A 660 -34.87 2.99 11.93
C ILE A 660 -33.70 2.04 11.73
N LEU A 661 -32.57 2.53 11.24
CA LEU A 661 -31.39 1.73 11.02
C LEU A 661 -30.70 1.33 12.32
N ASP A 662 -30.64 2.22 13.31
CA ASP A 662 -30.13 1.92 14.64
C ASP A 662 -30.94 0.80 15.31
N GLU A 663 -32.25 0.76 15.07
CA GLU A 663 -33.16 -0.32 15.47
C GLU A 663 -32.91 -1.62 14.69
N ALA A 664 -32.74 -1.52 13.36
CA ALA A 664 -32.55 -2.68 12.49
C ALA A 664 -31.20 -3.39 12.70
N PHE A 665 -30.19 -2.69 13.22
CA PHE A 665 -28.84 -3.22 13.44
C PHE A 665 -28.43 -3.17 14.94
N PRO A 666 -29.02 -3.97 15.83
CA PRO A 666 -28.78 -3.88 17.26
C PRO A 666 -27.32 -4.12 17.68
N SER A 667 -26.55 -4.80 16.86
CA SER A 667 -25.12 -5.04 17.07
C SER A 667 -24.20 -3.84 16.76
N ILE A 668 -24.78 -2.73 16.27
CA ILE A 668 -24.05 -1.50 15.91
C ILE A 668 -24.85 -0.31 16.46
N THR A 669 -24.17 0.60 17.13
CA THR A 669 -24.74 1.89 17.57
C THR A 669 -24.52 2.92 16.47
N LEU A 670 -25.58 3.62 16.02
CA LEU A 670 -25.53 4.62 14.96
C LEU A 670 -25.68 6.03 15.56
N ASP A 671 -24.58 6.72 15.78
CA ASP A 671 -24.59 8.13 16.18
C ASP A 671 -24.76 9.02 14.95
N LEU A 672 -25.64 10.03 15.02
CA LEU A 672 -25.81 11.03 13.95
C LEU A 672 -25.17 12.35 14.39
N VAL A 673 -24.19 12.80 13.62
CA VAL A 673 -23.42 14.02 13.91
C VAL A 673 -23.63 15.01 12.77
N PHE A 674 -24.13 16.19 13.09
CA PHE A 674 -24.23 17.30 12.14
C PHE A 674 -23.04 18.24 12.33
N ILE A 675 -22.32 18.53 11.24
CA ILE A 675 -21.18 19.44 11.24
C ILE A 675 -21.47 20.62 10.31
N GLN A 676 -21.36 21.84 10.84
CA GLN A 676 -21.54 23.03 10.03
C GLN A 676 -20.31 23.26 9.16
N GLY A 677 -20.51 23.37 7.84
CA GLY A 677 -19.47 23.61 6.84
C GLY A 677 -19.77 22.98 5.49
N GLU A 678 -19.00 23.34 4.49
CA GLU A 678 -19.04 22.72 3.17
C GLU A 678 -18.17 21.46 3.17
N PHE A 679 -18.68 20.35 2.60
CA PHE A 679 -17.91 19.11 2.50
C PHE A 679 -16.70 19.31 1.58
N CYS A 680 -15.51 19.37 2.17
CA CYS A 680 -14.22 19.52 1.50
C CYS A 680 -13.13 18.76 2.28
N PRO A 681 -11.96 18.51 1.70
CA PRO A 681 -10.86 17.84 2.38
C PRO A 681 -10.48 18.49 3.73
N GLY A 682 -10.45 19.82 3.80
CA GLY A 682 -10.17 20.56 5.03
C GLY A 682 -11.21 20.31 6.13
N LEU A 683 -12.51 20.20 5.80
CA LEU A 683 -13.54 19.86 6.78
C LEU A 683 -13.38 18.42 7.29
N VAL A 684 -13.01 17.50 6.42
CA VAL A 684 -12.78 16.10 6.79
C VAL A 684 -11.58 15.98 7.74
N GLU A 685 -10.50 16.72 7.50
CA GLU A 685 -9.35 16.78 8.41
C GLU A 685 -9.73 17.41 9.77
N ALA A 686 -10.41 18.54 9.76
CA ALA A 686 -10.87 19.18 10.99
C ALA A 686 -11.82 18.27 11.79
N ALA A 687 -12.70 17.52 11.10
CA ALA A 687 -13.58 16.53 11.73
C ALA A 687 -12.80 15.33 12.27
N SER A 688 -11.72 14.90 11.60
CA SER A 688 -10.82 13.85 12.08
C SER A 688 -10.22 14.23 13.44
N GLN A 689 -9.74 15.46 13.56
CA GLN A 689 -9.18 15.99 14.80
C GLN A 689 -10.24 16.17 15.89
N GLU A 690 -11.43 16.69 15.55
CA GLU A 690 -12.52 16.94 16.51
C GLU A 690 -13.15 15.66 17.04
N LEU A 691 -13.31 14.66 16.20
CA LEU A 691 -13.90 13.37 16.55
C LEU A 691 -12.86 12.38 17.08
N CYS A 692 -11.57 12.71 17.01
CA CYS A 692 -10.44 11.83 17.33
C CYS A 692 -10.52 10.49 16.58
N ILE A 693 -10.92 10.51 15.30
CA ILE A 693 -11.03 9.34 14.43
C ILE A 693 -10.15 9.57 13.21
N PRO A 694 -9.17 8.70 12.95
CA PRO A 694 -8.27 8.88 11.82
C PRO A 694 -9.02 8.78 10.49
N ARG A 695 -8.56 9.50 9.47
CA ARG A 695 -9.17 9.51 8.12
C ARG A 695 -9.28 8.11 7.49
N SER A 696 -8.36 7.21 7.80
CA SER A 696 -8.40 5.81 7.37
C SER A 696 -9.61 5.01 7.91
N GLN A 697 -10.26 5.50 8.95
CA GLN A 697 -11.50 4.96 9.52
C GLN A 697 -12.73 5.78 9.09
N MET A 698 -12.58 6.64 8.10
CA MET A 698 -13.67 7.41 7.53
C MET A 698 -14.07 6.86 6.16
N PHE A 699 -15.37 6.89 5.91
CA PHE A 699 -15.99 6.38 4.69
C PHE A 699 -16.82 7.48 4.03
N MET A 700 -16.84 7.51 2.73
CA MET A 700 -17.71 8.39 1.95
C MET A 700 -18.33 7.65 0.76
N SER A 701 -19.45 8.15 0.24
CA SER A 701 -19.99 7.68 -1.03
C SER A 701 -19.03 8.03 -2.18
N CYS A 702 -19.08 7.23 -3.25
CA CYS A 702 -18.27 7.50 -4.44
C CYS A 702 -18.59 8.93 -4.97
N PRO A 703 -17.61 9.84 -5.01
CA PRO A 703 -17.82 11.18 -5.55
C PRO A 703 -18.18 11.08 -7.05
N GLY A 704 -19.07 11.97 -7.50
CA GLY A 704 -19.43 12.08 -8.91
C GLY A 704 -18.28 12.61 -9.77
N ARG A 705 -18.41 12.53 -11.09
CA ARG A 705 -17.40 13.02 -12.06
C ARG A 705 -17.13 14.53 -11.94
N ASP A 706 -18.14 15.29 -11.53
CA ASP A 706 -18.08 16.74 -11.40
C ASP A 706 -17.62 17.19 -9.99
N HIS A 707 -17.15 16.24 -9.17
CA HIS A 707 -16.66 16.58 -7.84
C HIS A 707 -15.33 17.34 -7.94
N PRO A 708 -15.18 18.49 -7.27
CA PRO A 708 -14.02 19.37 -7.43
C PRO A 708 -12.71 18.77 -6.88
N TRP A 709 -12.80 17.79 -5.98
CA TRP A 709 -11.66 17.17 -5.31
C TRP A 709 -11.45 15.74 -5.76
N GLN A 710 -10.19 15.35 -5.92
CA GLN A 710 -9.81 13.96 -6.17
C GLN A 710 -9.81 13.13 -4.87
N LEU A 711 -9.89 11.80 -4.99
CA LEU A 711 -9.85 10.92 -3.82
C LEU A 711 -8.54 11.07 -3.02
N GLY A 712 -7.43 11.34 -3.71
CA GLY A 712 -6.14 11.61 -3.08
C GLY A 712 -6.12 12.78 -2.12
N ASP A 713 -6.94 13.81 -2.38
CA ASP A 713 -7.02 15.02 -1.55
C ASP A 713 -7.63 14.74 -0.16
N TYR A 714 -8.44 13.66 -0.05
CA TYR A 714 -9.01 13.20 1.22
C TYR A 714 -8.07 12.30 2.04
N GLN A 715 -6.87 12.03 1.55
CA GLN A 715 -5.76 11.37 2.23
C GLN A 715 -6.15 10.14 3.07
N GLY A 716 -6.70 9.13 2.43
CA GLY A 716 -6.97 7.84 3.04
C GLY A 716 -8.44 7.56 3.41
N VAL A 717 -9.36 8.50 3.19
CA VAL A 717 -10.80 8.23 3.29
C VAL A 717 -11.19 7.14 2.30
N ARG A 718 -12.01 6.20 2.74
CA ARG A 718 -12.42 5.06 1.92
C ARG A 718 -13.75 5.32 1.22
N VAL A 719 -13.80 4.92 -0.06
CA VAL A 719 -15.00 5.06 -0.86
C VAL A 719 -15.85 3.80 -0.78
N ILE A 720 -17.13 3.97 -0.47
CA ILE A 720 -18.14 2.92 -0.53
C ILE A 720 -19.09 3.24 -1.69
N ASP A 721 -19.47 2.22 -2.44
CA ASP A 721 -20.47 2.35 -3.50
C ASP A 721 -21.84 1.88 -2.99
N PHE A 722 -22.85 2.73 -3.12
CA PHE A 722 -24.24 2.43 -2.76
C PHE A 722 -25.26 3.03 -3.69
#